data_ed42b59bdd3fd95f76c82dcf3906e8dd
#
_entry.id   ed42b59bdd3fd95f76c82dcf3906e8dd
#
_cell.length_a   1.000
_cell.length_b   1.000
_cell.length_c   1.000
_cell.angle_alpha   90.00
_cell.angle_beta   90.00
_cell.angle_gamma   90.00
#
_symmetry.space_group_name_H-M   'P 1'
#
loop_
_entity.id
_entity.type
_entity.pdbx_description
1 polymer ?
#
loop_
_entity_poly.entity_id
_entity_poly.type
_entity_poly.pdbx_seq_one_letter_code
_entity_poly.pdbx_strand_id
1 'polypeptide(L)'
;MKPLKLDQFLDYRFLSNLRYAPGGRQAAFAVSCCDGENNDYCSNLYLWDSERIRRLSGMGKERAFFWEDETHLLFPACRTAGEKKRAEAGEAFTVYYRLATDGGEGEKAFELPLQAGELFPMGDGRYYFTAGIKQDCPDAHLLTPEEREKRQAEEKKDEDYIVLEEHPFWSNGGAHRSRQRTALFTFDPAAGTVLRLTPPEMDVSDPVFCRGRLYFYGERYQGRPGYRPGLFSVDPAGGKLTCIYPQGQYYFSALESWQGGLLLSMSEGKTYAYEECPFLYRYDVETGALRLLCENYDSLYNSVGSDCRLGGGYGFRVTKDAAYTLRTRGGSCQLLRIDGAGETRVIYGGEGSIDAFDVGENGQLLAIAMLDGRLQELYRLEQDGSYVRLSDLNEKALEDCYVSDYEEITLRSQGEDITGWILKPINYDPSKAYPAILDIHGGPRTVYGKVFYHEMQYWAGQGYFVFFCNPIGSDGRGNAFADIRGRYGQPEYQNLMDFTDAVLARYPQIDQRRVAVTGGSYGGFMTNWIIGHTDRFCCAATQRSIANWVSFYGVSDIGILFGEYQTDATVFENPEKMWQQSPLKYAGNFKTPTLIIHSDCDYRCPIAEGYQLFTALKEMGVDSRMVIFKGENHELSRSGKPQHRVRRLREISDWFAKYTAEA
;
A
#
# COMPACT_ATOMS: atom_id res chain seq x y z
N MET A 1 7.85 -32.61 -6.23
CA MET A 1 7.62 -31.15 -6.41
C MET A 1 8.91 -30.51 -6.89
N LYS A 2 8.83 -29.50 -7.76
CA LYS A 2 9.97 -28.75 -8.28
C LYS A 2 10.16 -27.46 -7.46
N PRO A 3 11.39 -26.94 -7.32
CA PRO A 3 11.56 -25.63 -6.69
C PRO A 3 10.88 -24.53 -7.53
N LEU A 4 10.36 -23.50 -6.87
CA LEU A 4 9.91 -22.30 -7.54
C LEU A 4 11.07 -21.68 -8.33
N LYS A 5 10.76 -21.16 -9.53
CA LYS A 5 11.74 -20.39 -10.32
C LYS A 5 11.81 -18.96 -9.80
N LEU A 6 12.96 -18.34 -9.97
CA LEU A 6 13.19 -16.94 -9.60
C LEU A 6 12.20 -15.98 -10.29
N ASP A 7 11.84 -16.27 -11.53
CA ASP A 7 10.94 -15.49 -12.37
C ASP A 7 9.49 -16.02 -12.42
N GLN A 8 9.15 -17.01 -11.57
CA GLN A 8 7.82 -17.64 -11.54
C GLN A 8 6.67 -16.64 -11.37
N PHE A 9 6.92 -15.52 -10.68
CA PHE A 9 5.88 -14.50 -10.47
C PHE A 9 5.42 -13.83 -11.79
N LEU A 10 6.16 -13.97 -12.88
CA LEU A 10 5.72 -13.50 -14.21
C LEU A 10 4.46 -14.23 -14.70
N ASP A 11 4.20 -15.43 -14.18
CA ASP A 11 3.02 -16.23 -14.50
C ASP A 11 1.81 -15.90 -13.60
N TYR A 12 1.99 -15.10 -12.53
CA TYR A 12 0.94 -14.82 -11.56
C TYR A 12 -0.12 -13.86 -12.10
N ARG A 13 -1.32 -14.02 -11.55
CA ARG A 13 -2.45 -13.11 -11.78
C ARG A 13 -2.68 -12.34 -10.49
N PHE A 14 -2.71 -11.02 -10.61
CA PHE A 14 -2.91 -10.10 -9.50
C PHE A 14 -4.33 -9.54 -9.60
N LEU A 15 -5.14 -9.84 -8.59
CA LEU A 15 -6.54 -9.45 -8.55
C LEU A 15 -6.71 -8.16 -7.73
N SER A 16 -7.59 -7.25 -8.17
CA SER A 16 -7.86 -6.00 -7.45
C SER A 16 -9.21 -5.39 -7.82
N ASN A 17 -9.62 -4.33 -7.11
CA ASN A 17 -10.80 -3.50 -7.44
C ASN A 17 -12.11 -4.28 -7.55
N LEU A 18 -12.38 -5.15 -6.60
CA LEU A 18 -13.64 -5.93 -6.56
C LEU A 18 -14.84 -5.02 -6.26
N ARG A 19 -15.88 -5.10 -7.10
CA ARG A 19 -17.13 -4.34 -6.98
C ARG A 19 -18.34 -5.14 -7.40
N TYR A 20 -19.34 -5.22 -6.54
CA TYR A 20 -20.66 -5.65 -6.95
C TYR A 20 -21.33 -4.64 -7.86
N ALA A 21 -22.11 -5.12 -8.83
CA ALA A 21 -23.10 -4.31 -9.51
C ALA A 21 -24.20 -3.86 -8.53
N PRO A 22 -24.87 -2.73 -8.76
CA PRO A 22 -26.12 -2.43 -8.08
C PRO A 22 -27.06 -3.64 -8.19
N GLY A 23 -27.78 -3.98 -7.12
CA GLY A 23 -28.61 -5.19 -7.10
C GLY A 23 -27.90 -6.50 -6.70
N GLY A 24 -26.57 -6.52 -6.63
CA GLY A 24 -25.77 -7.59 -6.00
C GLY A 24 -25.78 -8.97 -6.68
N ARG A 25 -26.13 -9.05 -7.98
CA ARG A 25 -26.20 -10.34 -8.71
C ARG A 25 -24.89 -10.72 -9.39
N GLN A 26 -24.09 -9.75 -9.74
CA GLN A 26 -22.80 -9.92 -10.41
C GLN A 26 -21.77 -8.96 -9.81
N ALA A 27 -20.51 -9.29 -9.98
CA ALA A 27 -19.40 -8.45 -9.52
C ALA A 27 -18.30 -8.40 -10.57
N ALA A 28 -17.66 -7.26 -10.70
CA ALA A 28 -16.50 -7.08 -11.55
C ALA A 28 -15.24 -6.88 -10.73
N PHE A 29 -14.10 -7.22 -11.28
CA PHE A 29 -12.78 -7.02 -10.70
C PHE A 29 -11.71 -6.91 -11.79
N ALA A 30 -10.56 -6.34 -11.44
CA ALA A 30 -9.43 -6.27 -12.34
C ALA A 30 -8.49 -7.45 -12.13
N VAL A 31 -7.98 -8.01 -13.23
CA VAL A 31 -6.90 -9.01 -13.22
C VAL A 31 -5.73 -8.45 -14.00
N SER A 32 -4.60 -8.31 -13.33
CA SER A 32 -3.34 -7.86 -13.91
C SER A 32 -2.37 -9.04 -14.06
N CYS A 33 -1.53 -8.99 -15.09
CA CYS A 33 -0.46 -9.94 -15.32
C CYS A 33 0.78 -9.21 -15.87
N CYS A 34 1.94 -9.85 -15.76
CA CYS A 34 3.16 -9.31 -16.33
C CYS A 34 3.12 -9.38 -17.86
N ASP A 35 3.52 -8.29 -18.51
CA ASP A 35 3.78 -8.19 -19.95
C ASP A 35 5.29 -8.22 -20.18
N GLY A 36 5.80 -9.38 -20.56
CA GLY A 36 7.23 -9.60 -20.74
C GLY A 36 7.82 -8.83 -21.93
N GLU A 37 7.03 -8.55 -22.97
CA GLU A 37 7.47 -7.84 -24.17
C GLU A 37 7.71 -6.35 -23.87
N ASN A 38 6.76 -5.73 -23.15
CA ASN A 38 6.82 -4.30 -22.83
C ASN A 38 7.48 -4.03 -21.46
N ASN A 39 7.84 -5.06 -20.72
CA ASN A 39 8.34 -4.95 -19.34
C ASN A 39 7.43 -4.09 -18.45
N ASP A 40 6.13 -4.36 -18.53
CA ASP A 40 5.05 -3.63 -17.86
C ASP A 40 3.98 -4.62 -17.38
N TYR A 41 2.88 -4.12 -16.88
CA TYR A 41 1.71 -4.89 -16.50
C TYR A 41 0.56 -4.66 -17.47
N CYS A 42 -0.12 -5.75 -17.77
CA CYS A 42 -1.36 -5.76 -18.56
C CYS A 42 -2.52 -6.05 -17.61
N SER A 43 -3.59 -5.26 -17.70
CA SER A 43 -4.76 -5.38 -16.82
C SER A 43 -6.05 -5.43 -17.63
N ASN A 44 -6.97 -6.33 -17.26
CA ASN A 44 -8.28 -6.45 -17.89
C ASN A 44 -9.36 -6.60 -16.81
N LEU A 45 -10.58 -6.20 -17.15
CA LEU A 45 -11.75 -6.40 -16.32
C LEU A 45 -12.31 -7.80 -16.49
N TYR A 46 -12.70 -8.41 -15.39
CA TYR A 46 -13.36 -9.70 -15.30
C TYR A 46 -14.70 -9.54 -14.60
N LEU A 47 -15.63 -10.40 -14.96
CA LEU A 47 -16.97 -10.47 -14.39
C LEU A 47 -17.20 -11.85 -13.76
N TRP A 48 -17.72 -11.86 -12.55
CA TRP A 48 -18.36 -12.99 -11.91
C TRP A 48 -19.88 -12.78 -11.97
N ASP A 49 -20.62 -13.76 -12.52
CA ASP A 49 -22.08 -13.70 -12.74
C ASP A 49 -22.87 -14.71 -11.90
N SER A 50 -22.32 -15.11 -10.74
CA SER A 50 -22.80 -16.15 -9.83
C SER A 50 -22.55 -17.58 -10.27
N GLU A 51 -22.32 -17.84 -11.56
CA GLU A 51 -22.06 -19.17 -12.10
C GLU A 51 -20.61 -19.34 -12.53
N ARG A 52 -20.03 -18.33 -13.18
CA ARG A 52 -18.70 -18.38 -13.79
C ARG A 52 -17.98 -17.04 -13.74
N ILE A 53 -16.68 -17.11 -13.91
CA ILE A 53 -15.82 -15.95 -14.13
C ILE A 53 -15.45 -15.89 -15.62
N ARG A 54 -15.57 -14.69 -16.20
CA ARG A 54 -15.18 -14.44 -17.58
C ARG A 54 -14.48 -13.11 -17.73
N ARG A 55 -13.55 -13.04 -18.67
CA ARG A 55 -12.90 -11.79 -19.06
C ARG A 55 -13.90 -10.91 -19.81
N LEU A 56 -14.01 -9.65 -19.43
CA LEU A 56 -14.93 -8.68 -19.97
C LEU A 56 -14.27 -7.70 -20.95
N SER A 57 -13.01 -7.27 -20.65
CA SER A 57 -12.26 -6.34 -21.50
C SER A 57 -10.98 -6.98 -22.04
N GLY A 58 -10.33 -6.35 -23.03
CA GLY A 58 -9.24 -6.98 -23.75
C GLY A 58 -8.09 -6.08 -24.21
N MET A 59 -8.11 -4.78 -23.92
CA MET A 59 -7.06 -3.85 -24.38
C MET A 59 -5.81 -3.83 -23.48
N GLY A 60 -5.88 -4.47 -22.32
CA GLY A 60 -4.72 -4.64 -21.43
C GLY A 60 -4.37 -3.43 -20.57
N LYS A 61 -5.22 -2.42 -20.51
CA LYS A 61 -5.01 -1.19 -19.69
C LYS A 61 -6.20 -0.85 -18.81
N GLU A 62 -7.20 -1.72 -18.76
CA GLU A 62 -8.40 -1.53 -17.96
C GLU A 62 -8.20 -2.07 -16.56
N ARG A 63 -8.05 -1.17 -15.59
CA ARG A 63 -7.87 -1.53 -14.18
C ARG A 63 -8.86 -0.84 -13.26
N ALA A 64 -9.08 0.45 -13.45
CA ALA A 64 -10.10 1.21 -12.74
C ALA A 64 -11.44 1.12 -13.47
N PHE A 65 -12.52 1.02 -12.73
CA PHE A 65 -13.88 1.03 -13.26
C PHE A 65 -14.88 1.37 -12.17
N PHE A 66 -16.09 1.74 -12.55
CA PHE A 66 -17.25 1.83 -11.68
C PHE A 66 -18.53 1.39 -12.41
N TRP A 67 -19.53 0.98 -11.65
CA TRP A 67 -20.81 0.59 -12.21
C TRP A 67 -21.65 1.83 -12.51
N GLU A 68 -22.15 1.94 -13.74
CA GLU A 68 -23.12 2.94 -14.15
C GLU A 68 -24.53 2.49 -13.77
N ASP A 69 -24.80 1.21 -14.01
CA ASP A 69 -26.04 0.51 -13.65
C ASP A 69 -25.79 -0.99 -13.42
N GLU A 70 -26.84 -1.82 -13.35
CA GLU A 70 -26.72 -3.27 -13.13
C GLU A 70 -26.00 -4.01 -14.27
N THR A 71 -25.90 -3.42 -15.45
CA THR A 71 -25.45 -4.08 -16.68
C THR A 71 -24.32 -3.35 -17.41
N HIS A 72 -23.96 -2.16 -16.98
CA HIS A 72 -22.92 -1.37 -17.61
C HIS A 72 -21.84 -0.90 -16.65
N LEU A 73 -20.60 -1.02 -17.12
CA LEU A 73 -19.40 -0.50 -16.47
C LEU A 73 -18.89 0.72 -17.21
N LEU A 74 -18.42 1.71 -16.48
CA LEU A 74 -17.62 2.82 -16.99
C LEU A 74 -16.17 2.67 -16.55
N PHE A 75 -15.23 2.88 -17.47
CA PHE A 75 -13.80 2.82 -17.17
C PHE A 75 -13.02 3.86 -17.97
N PRO A 76 -11.96 4.45 -17.40
CA PRO A 76 -11.12 5.40 -18.11
C PRO A 76 -10.16 4.67 -19.06
N ALA A 77 -10.03 5.16 -20.30
CA ALA A 77 -9.09 4.62 -21.27
C ALA A 77 -8.76 5.63 -22.38
N CYS A 78 -7.57 5.49 -22.98
CA CYS A 78 -7.21 6.13 -24.24
C CYS A 78 -7.17 5.06 -25.35
N ARG A 79 -8.24 4.96 -26.15
CA ARG A 79 -8.40 3.88 -27.12
C ARG A 79 -8.06 4.29 -28.56
N THR A 80 -8.39 5.51 -28.94
CA THR A 80 -8.14 6.02 -30.29
C THR A 80 -6.71 6.56 -30.45
N ALA A 81 -6.20 6.57 -31.68
CA ALA A 81 -4.89 7.15 -32.00
C ALA A 81 -4.82 8.65 -31.62
N GLY A 82 -5.94 9.38 -31.78
CA GLY A 82 -6.05 10.78 -31.41
C GLY A 82 -5.90 10.98 -29.89
N GLU A 83 -6.59 10.18 -29.08
CA GLU A 83 -6.50 10.23 -27.62
C GLU A 83 -5.09 9.89 -27.14
N LYS A 84 -4.47 8.87 -27.70
CA LYS A 84 -3.08 8.49 -27.36
C LYS A 84 -2.11 9.63 -27.67
N LYS A 85 -2.23 10.27 -28.84
CA LYS A 85 -1.41 11.41 -29.22
C LYS A 85 -1.58 12.61 -28.28
N ARG A 86 -2.82 12.91 -27.85
CA ARG A 86 -3.11 13.98 -26.87
C ARG A 86 -2.46 13.66 -25.51
N ALA A 87 -2.60 12.41 -25.04
CA ALA A 87 -2.00 11.97 -23.79
C ALA A 87 -0.45 12.03 -23.84
N GLU A 88 0.16 11.60 -24.96
CA GLU A 88 1.62 11.71 -25.18
C GLU A 88 2.10 13.16 -25.24
N ALA A 89 1.25 14.08 -25.69
CA ALA A 89 1.52 15.52 -25.67
C ALA A 89 1.33 16.15 -24.29
N GLY A 90 0.96 15.37 -23.26
CA GLY A 90 0.78 15.87 -21.90
C GLY A 90 -0.55 16.61 -21.66
N GLU A 91 -1.54 16.47 -22.56
CA GLU A 91 -2.84 17.11 -22.36
C GLU A 91 -3.58 16.44 -21.17
N ALA A 92 -4.15 17.26 -20.29
CA ALA A 92 -4.93 16.79 -19.14
C ALA A 92 -6.38 16.55 -19.56
N PHE A 93 -6.75 15.30 -19.74
CA PHE A 93 -8.13 14.87 -20.01
C PHE A 93 -8.34 13.42 -19.53
N THR A 94 -9.60 13.01 -19.38
CA THR A 94 -9.99 11.62 -19.10
C THR A 94 -11.16 11.23 -19.97
N VAL A 95 -11.01 10.15 -20.74
CA VAL A 95 -12.09 9.59 -21.56
C VAL A 95 -12.66 8.36 -20.87
N TYR A 96 -13.96 8.34 -20.67
CA TYR A 96 -14.68 7.19 -20.13
C TYR A 96 -15.38 6.41 -21.23
N TYR A 97 -15.20 5.10 -21.18
CA TYR A 97 -15.83 4.14 -22.07
C TYR A 97 -16.86 3.32 -21.29
N ARG A 98 -18.03 3.11 -21.88
CA ARG A 98 -19.10 2.24 -21.40
C ARG A 98 -18.93 0.85 -21.95
N LEU A 99 -19.07 -0.17 -21.12
CA LEU A 99 -18.98 -1.57 -21.50
C LEU A 99 -20.15 -2.35 -20.90
N ALA A 100 -20.91 -3.02 -21.75
CA ALA A 100 -22.01 -3.88 -21.31
C ALA A 100 -21.50 -5.20 -20.75
N THR A 101 -22.17 -5.73 -19.72
CA THR A 101 -21.78 -6.99 -19.06
C THR A 101 -22.13 -8.23 -19.90
N ASP A 102 -23.00 -8.16 -20.89
CA ASP A 102 -23.30 -9.25 -21.81
C ASP A 102 -22.31 -9.39 -22.97
N GLY A 103 -21.41 -8.41 -23.14
CA GLY A 103 -20.33 -8.39 -24.12
C GLY A 103 -20.42 -7.20 -25.07
N GLY A 104 -19.55 -7.19 -26.08
CA GLY A 104 -19.42 -6.11 -27.05
C GLY A 104 -18.13 -5.30 -26.85
N GLU A 105 -17.97 -4.26 -27.66
CA GLU A 105 -16.88 -3.30 -27.54
C GLU A 105 -17.29 -2.13 -26.63
N GLY A 106 -16.32 -1.58 -25.89
CA GLY A 106 -16.59 -0.38 -25.10
C GLY A 106 -16.80 0.84 -25.98
N GLU A 107 -17.90 1.55 -25.80
CA GLU A 107 -18.26 2.77 -26.50
C GLU A 107 -17.86 4.01 -25.69
N LYS A 108 -17.41 5.08 -26.38
CA LYS A 108 -17.09 6.34 -25.69
C LYS A 108 -18.38 6.91 -25.08
N ALA A 109 -18.37 7.05 -23.75
CA ALA A 109 -19.49 7.61 -23.01
C ALA A 109 -19.38 9.15 -22.92
N PHE A 110 -18.25 9.64 -22.39
CA PHE A 110 -17.97 11.07 -22.26
C PHE A 110 -16.48 11.33 -22.03
N GLU A 111 -16.12 12.60 -22.04
CA GLU A 111 -14.75 13.05 -21.78
C GLU A 111 -14.77 14.21 -20.79
N LEU A 112 -13.82 14.18 -19.85
CA LEU A 112 -13.55 15.28 -18.90
C LEU A 112 -12.29 16.04 -19.34
N PRO A 113 -12.30 17.39 -19.32
CA PRO A 113 -11.15 18.22 -19.72
C PRO A 113 -10.10 18.35 -18.61
N LEU A 114 -9.87 17.29 -17.84
CA LEU A 114 -8.89 17.20 -16.74
C LEU A 114 -8.61 15.73 -16.42
N GLN A 115 -7.53 15.45 -15.69
CA GLN A 115 -7.27 14.10 -15.16
C GLN A 115 -8.13 13.88 -13.92
N ALA A 116 -9.25 13.20 -14.10
CA ALA A 116 -10.16 12.83 -13.03
C ALA A 116 -9.66 11.62 -12.26
N GLY A 117 -9.89 11.64 -10.95
CA GLY A 117 -9.86 10.46 -10.12
C GLY A 117 -11.06 9.54 -10.39
N GLU A 118 -11.45 8.75 -9.41
CA GLU A 118 -12.65 7.92 -9.48
C GLU A 118 -13.91 8.79 -9.52
N LEU A 119 -14.89 8.40 -10.35
CA LEU A 119 -16.21 9.03 -10.44
C LEU A 119 -17.21 8.31 -9.55
N PHE A 120 -17.98 9.07 -8.79
CA PHE A 120 -19.03 8.58 -7.90
C PHE A 120 -20.39 9.13 -8.32
N PRO A 121 -21.42 8.30 -8.53
CA PRO A 121 -22.75 8.76 -8.91
C PRO A 121 -23.46 9.47 -7.74
N MET A 122 -24.24 10.51 -8.05
CA MET A 122 -25.11 11.17 -7.08
C MET A 122 -26.57 10.67 -7.12
N GLY A 123 -26.88 9.75 -8.01
CA GLY A 123 -28.23 9.16 -8.16
C GLY A 123 -29.20 9.99 -9.03
N ASP A 124 -28.77 11.13 -9.56
CA ASP A 124 -29.55 12.02 -10.45
C ASP A 124 -28.93 12.16 -11.85
N GLY A 125 -28.02 11.25 -12.21
CA GLY A 125 -27.27 11.26 -13.48
C GLY A 125 -26.00 12.11 -13.46
N ARG A 126 -25.73 12.82 -12.38
CA ARG A 126 -24.49 13.57 -12.16
C ARG A 126 -23.48 12.77 -11.35
N TYR A 127 -22.23 13.20 -11.42
CA TYR A 127 -21.11 12.59 -10.71
C TYR A 127 -20.37 13.63 -9.88
N TYR A 128 -19.72 13.18 -8.81
CA TYR A 128 -18.68 13.92 -8.13
C TYR A 128 -17.35 13.14 -8.19
N PHE A 129 -16.24 13.86 -8.11
CA PHE A 129 -14.90 13.28 -8.20
C PHE A 129 -13.85 14.26 -7.69
N THR A 130 -12.63 13.76 -7.50
CA THR A 130 -11.48 14.59 -7.21
C THR A 130 -10.52 14.66 -8.39
N ALA A 131 -9.82 15.79 -8.52
CA ALA A 131 -8.75 15.97 -9.50
C ALA A 131 -7.64 16.88 -8.97
N GLY A 132 -6.42 16.65 -9.43
CA GLY A 132 -5.29 17.52 -9.15
C GLY A 132 -5.41 18.88 -9.86
N ILE A 133 -5.14 19.95 -9.14
CA ILE A 133 -5.08 21.32 -9.66
C ILE A 133 -3.76 21.98 -9.29
N LYS A 134 -3.33 22.94 -10.12
CA LYS A 134 -2.26 23.91 -9.76
C LYS A 134 -2.91 25.17 -9.24
N GLN A 135 -2.42 25.72 -8.11
CA GLN A 135 -3.02 26.91 -7.48
C GLN A 135 -2.92 28.17 -8.35
N ASP A 136 -1.95 28.25 -9.24
CA ASP A 136 -1.78 29.37 -10.17
C ASP A 136 -2.79 29.36 -11.35
N CYS A 137 -3.38 28.18 -11.64
CA CYS A 137 -4.43 28.00 -12.64
C CYS A 137 -5.43 26.92 -12.23
N PRO A 138 -6.21 27.15 -11.18
CA PRO A 138 -7.06 26.12 -10.60
C PRO A 138 -8.21 25.70 -11.52
N ASP A 139 -8.59 26.54 -12.46
CA ASP A 139 -9.66 26.31 -13.43
C ASP A 139 -9.13 26.04 -14.85
N ALA A 140 -7.97 25.40 -14.97
CA ALA A 140 -7.35 25.05 -16.26
C ALA A 140 -8.26 24.25 -17.20
N HIS A 141 -9.25 23.52 -16.67
CA HIS A 141 -10.26 22.78 -17.42
C HIS A 141 -11.22 23.69 -18.22
N LEU A 142 -11.34 24.97 -17.86
CA LEU A 142 -12.19 25.96 -18.53
C LEU A 142 -11.47 26.75 -19.62
N LEU A 143 -10.14 26.59 -19.76
CA LEU A 143 -9.35 27.30 -20.76
C LEU A 143 -9.79 26.90 -22.19
N THR A 144 -9.82 27.87 -23.09
CA THR A 144 -9.98 27.63 -24.53
C THR A 144 -8.78 26.85 -25.08
N PRO A 145 -8.90 26.19 -26.25
CA PRO A 145 -7.78 25.51 -26.88
C PRO A 145 -6.54 26.40 -27.07
N GLU A 146 -6.73 27.67 -27.49
CA GLU A 146 -5.66 28.63 -27.69
C GLU A 146 -4.96 29.01 -26.37
N GLU A 147 -5.74 29.20 -25.30
CA GLU A 147 -5.19 29.48 -23.96
C GLU A 147 -4.40 28.30 -23.41
N ARG A 148 -4.86 27.07 -23.66
CA ARG A 148 -4.13 25.84 -23.30
C ARG A 148 -2.80 25.72 -24.03
N GLU A 149 -2.82 25.91 -25.36
CA GLU A 149 -1.60 25.87 -26.16
C GLU A 149 -0.59 26.93 -25.71
N LYS A 150 -1.06 28.14 -25.42
CA LYS A 150 -0.20 29.21 -24.90
C LYS A 150 0.43 28.82 -23.58
N ARG A 151 -0.39 28.27 -22.63
CA ARG A 151 0.08 27.83 -21.32
C ARG A 151 1.09 26.69 -21.45
N GLN A 152 0.81 25.68 -22.28
CA GLN A 152 1.74 24.57 -22.52
C GLN A 152 3.06 25.06 -23.10
N ALA A 153 3.01 26.05 -24.03
CA ALA A 153 4.22 26.64 -24.56
C ALA A 153 5.03 27.44 -23.53
N GLU A 154 4.36 28.04 -22.55
CA GLU A 154 5.01 28.72 -21.42
C GLU A 154 5.61 27.69 -20.45
N GLU A 155 4.87 26.66 -20.05
CA GLU A 155 5.35 25.57 -19.18
C GLU A 155 6.54 24.83 -19.80
N LYS A 156 6.54 24.65 -21.14
CA LYS A 156 7.66 24.04 -21.85
C LYS A 156 8.94 24.88 -21.83
N LYS A 157 8.85 26.19 -21.70
CA LYS A 157 10.05 27.06 -21.57
C LYS A 157 10.71 26.89 -20.20
N ASP A 158 9.93 26.46 -19.22
CA ASP A 158 10.34 26.30 -17.82
C ASP A 158 10.64 24.83 -17.47
N GLU A 159 10.68 23.90 -18.47
CA GLU A 159 10.88 22.48 -18.23
C GLU A 159 12.27 22.11 -17.67
N ASP A 160 13.25 23.01 -17.82
CA ASP A 160 14.63 22.78 -17.40
C ASP A 160 14.90 23.03 -15.92
N TYR A 161 13.90 23.54 -15.18
CA TYR A 161 14.05 23.81 -13.75
C TYR A 161 12.76 23.57 -12.97
N ILE A 162 12.90 23.38 -11.67
CA ILE A 162 11.77 23.13 -10.75
C ILE A 162 11.81 24.17 -9.63
N VAL A 163 10.68 24.83 -9.41
CA VAL A 163 10.49 25.77 -8.29
C VAL A 163 9.76 25.07 -7.17
N LEU A 164 10.38 25.02 -6.00
CA LEU A 164 9.83 24.41 -4.79
C LEU A 164 9.53 25.49 -3.75
N GLU A 165 8.27 25.59 -3.34
CA GLU A 165 7.81 26.57 -2.35
C GLU A 165 7.15 25.90 -1.13
N GLU A 166 6.95 24.57 -1.19
CA GLU A 166 6.23 23.79 -0.17
C GLU A 166 6.94 22.46 0.12
N HIS A 167 6.68 21.94 1.31
CA HIS A 167 7.06 20.59 1.72
C HIS A 167 5.80 19.75 2.01
N PRO A 168 5.76 18.46 1.67
CA PRO A 168 6.76 17.71 0.90
C PRO A 168 6.82 18.19 -0.56
N PHE A 169 8.04 18.29 -1.09
CA PHE A 169 8.28 18.77 -2.45
C PHE A 169 8.23 17.65 -3.50
N TRP A 170 8.06 16.43 -3.09
CA TRP A 170 7.79 15.25 -3.90
C TRP A 170 6.91 14.25 -3.16
N SER A 171 6.53 13.15 -3.81
CA SER A 171 5.84 12.01 -3.17
C SER A 171 6.30 10.73 -3.82
N ASN A 172 6.40 9.65 -3.05
CA ASN A 172 6.78 8.35 -3.59
C ASN A 172 5.81 7.91 -4.71
N GLY A 173 6.36 7.46 -5.84
CA GLY A 173 5.59 7.12 -7.05
C GLY A 173 5.08 8.31 -7.85
N GLY A 174 5.36 9.55 -7.41
CA GLY A 174 5.02 10.79 -8.08
C GLY A 174 6.25 11.54 -8.58
N ALA A 175 6.04 12.80 -8.99
CA ALA A 175 7.10 13.73 -9.37
C ALA A 175 7.29 14.81 -8.30
N HIS A 176 8.19 15.75 -8.55
CA HIS A 176 8.25 16.98 -7.79
C HIS A 176 6.93 17.75 -7.92
N ARG A 177 6.49 18.31 -6.80
CA ARG A 177 5.26 19.08 -6.74
C ARG A 177 5.45 20.31 -5.86
N SER A 178 4.86 21.40 -6.27
CA SER A 178 4.75 22.62 -5.47
C SER A 178 3.42 23.29 -5.78
N ARG A 179 2.73 23.75 -4.77
CA ARG A 179 1.42 24.42 -4.88
C ARG A 179 0.37 23.64 -5.67
N GLN A 180 0.40 22.30 -5.56
CA GLN A 180 -0.62 21.41 -6.11
C GLN A 180 -1.58 20.98 -5.01
N ARG A 181 -2.86 20.86 -5.36
CA ARG A 181 -3.92 20.38 -4.46
C ARG A 181 -4.84 19.43 -5.18
N THR A 182 -5.47 18.56 -4.44
CA THR A 182 -6.60 17.76 -4.89
C THR A 182 -7.87 18.55 -4.63
N ALA A 183 -8.63 18.90 -5.66
CA ALA A 183 -9.88 19.64 -5.53
C ALA A 183 -11.09 18.73 -5.79
N LEU A 184 -12.24 19.09 -5.23
CA LEU A 184 -13.52 18.43 -5.42
C LEU A 184 -14.28 19.07 -6.57
N PHE A 185 -14.85 18.21 -7.44
CA PHE A 185 -15.62 18.61 -8.62
C PHE A 185 -16.95 17.89 -8.68
N THR A 186 -17.90 18.49 -9.41
CA THR A 186 -19.08 17.80 -9.95
C THR A 186 -19.06 17.84 -11.47
N PHE A 187 -19.69 16.82 -12.06
CA PHE A 187 -19.85 16.68 -13.52
C PHE A 187 -21.28 16.34 -13.87
N ASP A 188 -21.83 17.09 -14.81
CA ASP A 188 -23.14 16.82 -15.43
C ASP A 188 -22.92 16.36 -16.89
N PRO A 189 -23.06 15.06 -17.20
CA PRO A 189 -22.87 14.54 -18.56
C PRO A 189 -23.87 15.10 -19.55
N ALA A 190 -25.11 15.40 -19.12
CA ALA A 190 -26.15 15.90 -19.99
C ALA A 190 -25.89 17.34 -20.42
N ALA A 191 -25.37 18.16 -19.53
CA ALA A 191 -24.97 19.53 -19.80
C ALA A 191 -23.53 19.67 -20.33
N GLY A 192 -22.71 18.62 -20.17
CA GLY A 192 -21.28 18.65 -20.47
C GLY A 192 -20.49 19.62 -19.54
N THR A 193 -20.98 19.87 -18.34
CA THR A 193 -20.40 20.89 -17.43
C THR A 193 -19.63 20.26 -16.29
N VAL A 194 -18.44 20.80 -16.03
CA VAL A 194 -17.58 20.47 -14.87
C VAL A 194 -17.49 21.67 -13.97
N LEU A 195 -17.78 21.51 -12.68
CA LEU A 195 -17.76 22.57 -11.69
C LEU A 195 -16.81 22.22 -10.55
N ARG A 196 -15.81 23.06 -10.30
CA ARG A 196 -14.96 22.96 -9.10
C ARG A 196 -15.69 23.52 -7.87
N LEU A 197 -15.70 22.75 -6.79
CA LEU A 197 -16.46 23.10 -5.56
C LEU A 197 -15.59 23.65 -4.44
N THR A 198 -14.28 23.39 -4.46
CA THR A 198 -13.37 23.73 -3.36
C THR A 198 -12.38 24.83 -3.76
N PRO A 199 -11.93 25.66 -2.80
CA PRO A 199 -10.93 26.70 -3.05
C PRO A 199 -9.58 26.09 -3.48
N PRO A 200 -8.77 26.84 -4.26
CA PRO A 200 -7.51 26.29 -4.82
C PRO A 200 -6.43 26.01 -3.77
N GLU A 201 -6.51 26.60 -2.57
CA GLU A 201 -5.58 26.33 -1.48
C GLU A 201 -5.94 25.11 -0.61
N MET A 202 -7.08 24.48 -0.87
CA MET A 202 -7.58 23.34 -0.08
C MET A 202 -7.23 22.01 -0.75
N ASP A 203 -6.56 21.14 -0.01
CA ASP A 203 -6.35 19.74 -0.39
C ASP A 203 -7.49 18.89 0.15
N VAL A 204 -8.13 18.07 -0.70
CA VAL A 204 -9.35 17.30 -0.41
C VAL A 204 -9.10 15.82 -0.45
N SER A 205 -9.68 15.08 0.50
CA SER A 205 -9.72 13.60 0.50
C SER A 205 -11.11 13.07 0.88
N ASP A 206 -11.36 11.82 0.50
CA ASP A 206 -12.51 10.99 0.88
C ASP A 206 -13.89 11.68 0.73
N PRO A 207 -14.24 12.25 -0.42
CA PRO A 207 -15.53 12.86 -0.60
C PRO A 207 -16.66 11.83 -0.63
N VAL A 208 -17.78 12.13 0.04
CA VAL A 208 -19.01 11.32 0.01
C VAL A 208 -20.24 12.19 -0.20
N PHE A 209 -21.23 11.64 -0.92
CA PHE A 209 -22.52 12.29 -1.10
C PHE A 209 -23.54 11.75 -0.07
N CYS A 210 -24.14 12.65 0.70
CA CYS A 210 -25.13 12.30 1.70
C CYS A 210 -26.24 13.38 1.76
N ARG A 211 -27.49 12.97 1.63
CA ARG A 211 -28.68 13.85 1.75
C ARG A 211 -28.56 15.17 0.97
N GLY A 212 -28.16 15.07 -0.29
CA GLY A 212 -28.08 16.22 -1.20
C GLY A 212 -26.87 17.13 -1.00
N ARG A 213 -25.91 16.78 -0.14
CA ARG A 213 -24.66 17.51 0.05
C ARG A 213 -23.45 16.60 -0.10
N LEU A 214 -22.32 17.19 -0.48
CA LEU A 214 -21.02 16.53 -0.47
C LEU A 214 -20.30 16.83 0.83
N TYR A 215 -19.75 15.82 1.47
CA TYR A 215 -18.93 15.89 2.69
C TYR A 215 -17.54 15.36 2.35
N PHE A 216 -16.49 15.95 2.93
CA PHE A 216 -15.13 15.59 2.62
C PHE A 216 -14.16 16.06 3.71
N TYR A 217 -13.00 15.46 3.77
CA TYR A 217 -11.89 16.00 4.54
C TYR A 217 -11.14 17.02 3.70
N GLY A 218 -10.79 18.15 4.32
CA GLY A 218 -10.10 19.24 3.65
C GLY A 218 -9.04 19.87 4.52
N GLU A 219 -7.90 20.19 3.95
CA GLU A 219 -6.82 20.88 4.63
C GLU A 219 -6.34 22.09 3.81
N ARG A 220 -6.36 23.28 4.40
CA ARG A 220 -5.74 24.48 3.84
C ARG A 220 -4.38 24.67 4.47
N TYR A 221 -3.35 24.78 3.63
CA TYR A 221 -2.00 25.04 4.10
C TYR A 221 -1.19 25.86 3.11
N GLN A 222 -0.13 26.52 3.65
CA GLN A 222 0.94 27.16 2.90
C GLN A 222 2.27 26.66 3.48
N GLY A 223 3.22 26.34 2.63
CA GLY A 223 4.53 25.84 3.00
C GLY A 223 4.53 24.36 3.41
N ARG A 224 3.67 23.93 4.35
CA ARG A 224 3.53 22.53 4.73
C ARG A 224 2.14 22.19 5.27
N PRO A 225 1.63 20.95 5.07
CA PRO A 225 0.40 20.49 5.68
C PRO A 225 0.57 20.28 7.19
N GLY A 226 -0.56 20.41 7.92
CA GLY A 226 -0.63 20.09 9.34
C GLY A 226 -0.95 18.63 9.63
N TYR A 227 -1.35 17.87 8.60
CA TYR A 227 -1.73 16.46 8.66
C TYR A 227 -2.96 16.15 9.53
N ARG A 228 -3.73 17.17 9.88
CA ARG A 228 -5.02 17.07 10.60
C ARG A 228 -6.08 17.84 9.85
N PRO A 229 -6.65 17.27 8.75
CA PRO A 229 -7.66 17.94 7.95
C PRO A 229 -8.90 18.24 8.79
N GLY A 230 -9.73 19.16 8.31
CA GLY A 230 -11.06 19.41 8.84
C GLY A 230 -12.11 18.59 8.09
N LEU A 231 -13.32 18.47 8.66
CA LEU A 231 -14.50 17.95 7.98
C LEU A 231 -15.34 19.11 7.46
N PHE A 232 -15.64 19.08 6.17
CA PHE A 232 -16.39 20.12 5.47
C PHE A 232 -17.60 19.56 4.72
N SER A 233 -18.55 20.42 4.40
CA SER A 233 -19.59 20.10 3.42
C SER A 233 -19.82 21.23 2.44
N VAL A 234 -20.31 20.88 1.24
CA VAL A 234 -20.65 21.83 0.17
C VAL A 234 -21.88 21.35 -0.60
N ASP A 235 -22.64 22.28 -1.17
CA ASP A 235 -23.71 21.99 -2.10
C ASP A 235 -23.10 21.51 -3.45
N PRO A 236 -23.63 20.44 -4.08
CA PRO A 236 -23.15 19.97 -5.39
C PRO A 236 -23.25 21.01 -6.53
N ALA A 237 -24.13 22.00 -6.40
CA ALA A 237 -24.23 23.12 -7.33
C ALA A 237 -23.23 24.25 -7.05
N GLY A 238 -22.38 24.08 -6.04
CA GLY A 238 -21.41 25.07 -5.61
C GLY A 238 -21.93 25.98 -4.48
N GLY A 239 -21.13 26.94 -4.08
CA GLY A 239 -21.48 27.89 -3.05
C GLY A 239 -20.56 27.85 -1.83
N LYS A 240 -21.08 28.30 -0.69
CA LYS A 240 -20.31 28.44 0.55
C LYS A 240 -19.99 27.08 1.16
N LEU A 241 -18.72 26.85 1.48
CA LEU A 241 -18.28 25.72 2.31
C LEU A 241 -18.79 25.88 3.74
N THR A 242 -19.29 24.78 4.31
CA THR A 242 -19.62 24.69 5.73
C THR A 242 -18.53 23.87 6.41
N CYS A 243 -17.84 24.48 7.40
CA CYS A 243 -16.91 23.75 8.27
C CYS A 243 -17.72 23.05 9.37
N ILE A 244 -17.57 21.74 9.47
CA ILE A 244 -18.22 20.89 10.50
C ILE A 244 -17.23 20.72 11.66
N TYR A 245 -16.02 20.26 11.35
CA TYR A 245 -14.89 20.21 12.29
C TYR A 245 -13.71 20.97 11.69
N PRO A 246 -13.12 21.93 12.40
CA PRO A 246 -11.94 22.65 11.92
C PRO A 246 -10.73 21.72 11.85
N GLN A 247 -9.80 22.04 10.96
CA GLN A 247 -8.51 21.35 10.89
C GLN A 247 -7.72 21.51 12.19
N GLY A 248 -6.85 20.54 12.48
CA GLY A 248 -6.01 20.51 13.68
C GLY A 248 -6.60 19.73 14.86
N GLN A 249 -7.84 19.22 14.78
CA GLN A 249 -8.49 18.52 15.88
C GLN A 249 -8.30 17.00 15.82
N TYR A 250 -8.55 16.40 14.67
CA TYR A 250 -8.61 14.94 14.51
C TYR A 250 -7.68 14.45 13.40
N TYR A 251 -7.24 13.22 13.53
CA TYR A 251 -6.75 12.41 12.43
C TYR A 251 -7.92 11.58 11.90
N PHE A 252 -8.24 11.75 10.63
CA PHE A 252 -9.29 11.00 9.97
C PHE A 252 -8.67 9.90 9.10
N SER A 253 -9.34 8.75 9.01
CA SER A 253 -8.88 7.60 8.22
C SER A 253 -9.93 7.02 7.28
N ALA A 254 -11.21 7.30 7.47
CA ALA A 254 -12.28 6.94 6.54
C ALA A 254 -13.52 7.82 6.75
N LEU A 255 -14.26 8.04 5.66
CA LEU A 255 -15.54 8.75 5.62
C LEU A 255 -16.49 7.99 4.71
N GLU A 256 -17.67 7.63 5.22
CA GLU A 256 -18.72 6.95 4.47
C GLU A 256 -20.09 7.58 4.71
N SER A 257 -20.95 7.56 3.68
CA SER A 257 -22.35 7.91 3.82
C SER A 257 -23.14 6.67 4.24
N TRP A 258 -23.71 6.67 5.42
CA TRP A 258 -24.41 5.51 5.98
C TRP A 258 -25.68 5.88 6.73
N GLN A 259 -26.80 5.21 6.41
CA GLN A 259 -28.10 5.39 7.07
C GLN A 259 -28.52 6.88 7.20
N GLY A 260 -28.29 7.66 6.14
CA GLY A 260 -28.64 9.08 6.10
C GLY A 260 -27.81 10.01 6.97
N GLY A 261 -26.68 9.54 7.50
CA GLY A 261 -25.65 10.31 8.19
C GLY A 261 -24.27 9.91 7.71
N LEU A 262 -23.21 10.25 8.47
CA LEU A 262 -21.84 9.89 8.15
C LEU A 262 -21.30 8.87 9.15
N LEU A 263 -20.56 7.90 8.67
CA LEU A 263 -19.63 7.07 9.43
C LEU A 263 -18.24 7.69 9.33
N LEU A 264 -17.65 8.01 10.47
CA LEU A 264 -16.32 8.60 10.57
C LEU A 264 -15.39 7.61 11.28
N SER A 265 -14.24 7.35 10.68
CA SER A 265 -13.13 6.69 11.36
C SER A 265 -12.09 7.75 11.72
N MET A 266 -11.89 8.01 13.03
CA MET A 266 -11.02 9.09 13.47
C MET A 266 -10.44 8.87 14.86
N SER A 267 -9.29 9.52 15.13
CA SER A 267 -8.67 9.62 16.46
C SER A 267 -8.32 11.04 16.83
N GLU A 268 -8.21 11.33 18.12
CA GLU A 268 -7.69 12.61 18.61
C GLU A 268 -6.14 12.65 18.60
N GLY A 269 -5.51 11.49 18.50
CA GLY A 269 -4.06 11.34 18.49
C GLY A 269 -3.39 11.79 19.79
N LYS A 270 -4.06 11.64 20.92
CA LYS A 270 -3.57 12.12 22.23
C LYS A 270 -2.35 11.34 22.72
N THR A 271 -2.36 10.03 22.52
CA THR A 271 -1.31 9.14 23.05
C THR A 271 -0.33 8.71 21.96
N TYR A 272 -0.84 8.36 20.78
CA TYR A 272 -0.02 7.78 19.71
C TYR A 272 -0.04 8.63 18.42
N ALA A 273 -0.37 9.94 18.53
CA ALA A 273 -0.43 10.89 17.42
C ALA A 273 -1.19 10.34 16.21
N TYR A 274 -0.64 10.47 14.98
CA TYR A 274 -1.31 10.03 13.76
C TYR A 274 -1.40 8.50 13.62
N GLU A 275 -0.64 7.74 14.39
CA GLU A 275 -0.70 6.28 14.41
C GLU A 275 -1.70 5.71 15.42
N GLU A 276 -2.40 6.57 16.18
CA GLU A 276 -3.43 6.11 17.10
C GLU A 276 -4.56 5.40 16.35
N CYS A 277 -4.88 4.16 16.74
CA CYS A 277 -5.97 3.40 16.15
C CYS A 277 -7.28 4.20 16.23
N PRO A 278 -7.97 4.42 15.11
CA PRO A 278 -9.17 5.24 15.10
C PRO A 278 -10.35 4.51 15.70
N PHE A 279 -11.22 5.27 16.37
CA PHE A 279 -12.55 4.81 16.76
C PHE A 279 -13.56 5.16 15.66
N LEU A 280 -14.69 4.49 15.65
CA LEU A 280 -15.76 4.73 14.71
C LEU A 280 -16.86 5.57 15.36
N TYR A 281 -17.30 6.59 14.63
CA TYR A 281 -18.32 7.54 15.07
C TYR A 281 -19.43 7.67 14.04
N ARG A 282 -20.62 7.96 14.52
CA ARG A 282 -21.76 8.36 13.70
C ARG A 282 -21.98 9.86 13.86
N TYR A 283 -22.04 10.55 12.72
CA TYR A 283 -22.41 11.95 12.66
C TYR A 283 -23.77 12.10 11.97
N ASP A 284 -24.72 12.69 12.70
CA ASP A 284 -26.04 13.01 12.18
C ASP A 284 -25.98 14.36 11.45
N VAL A 285 -26.22 14.34 10.14
CA VAL A 285 -26.06 15.53 9.29
C VAL A 285 -27.20 16.56 9.46
N GLU A 286 -28.33 16.19 10.05
CA GLU A 286 -29.48 17.07 10.32
C GLU A 286 -29.31 17.80 11.66
N THR A 287 -28.94 17.08 12.70
CA THR A 287 -28.83 17.61 14.05
C THR A 287 -27.42 18.10 14.39
N GLY A 288 -26.41 17.67 13.66
CA GLY A 288 -24.98 17.92 13.96
C GLY A 288 -24.45 17.09 15.12
N ALA A 289 -25.22 16.09 15.59
CA ALA A 289 -24.82 15.26 16.73
C ALA A 289 -23.75 14.23 16.31
N LEU A 290 -22.64 14.19 17.07
CA LEU A 290 -21.63 13.14 16.99
C LEU A 290 -21.81 12.15 18.12
N ARG A 291 -21.82 10.87 17.80
CA ARG A 291 -21.81 9.79 18.83
C ARG A 291 -20.75 8.76 18.52
N LEU A 292 -20.09 8.26 19.54
CA LEU A 292 -19.23 7.09 19.43
C LEU A 292 -20.09 5.88 19.02
N LEU A 293 -19.71 5.20 17.94
CA LEU A 293 -20.36 3.98 17.47
C LEU A 293 -19.72 2.76 18.11
N CYS A 294 -18.40 2.60 17.93
CA CYS A 294 -17.63 1.57 18.61
C CYS A 294 -16.16 2.00 18.81
N GLU A 295 -15.59 1.54 19.91
CA GLU A 295 -14.15 1.62 20.16
C GLU A 295 -13.40 0.58 19.32
N ASN A 296 -12.18 0.93 18.94
CA ASN A 296 -11.30 0.04 18.20
C ASN A 296 -9.86 0.27 18.61
N TYR A 297 -9.10 -0.80 18.77
CA TYR A 297 -7.72 -0.77 19.26
C TYR A 297 -6.72 -1.40 18.29
N ASP A 298 -7.18 -1.79 17.10
CA ASP A 298 -6.38 -2.37 16.03
C ASP A 298 -6.43 -1.49 14.77
N SER A 299 -5.53 -1.69 13.84
CA SER A 299 -5.55 -1.02 12.53
C SER A 299 -6.70 -1.50 11.67
N LEU A 300 -7.56 -0.57 11.20
CA LEU A 300 -8.71 -0.87 10.35
C LEU A 300 -8.34 -0.87 8.86
N TYR A 301 -7.26 -1.57 8.52
CA TYR A 301 -6.81 -1.82 7.14
C TYR A 301 -5.99 -3.11 7.09
N ASN A 302 -5.62 -3.53 5.87
CA ASN A 302 -4.74 -4.68 5.66
C ASN A 302 -3.27 -4.24 5.67
N SER A 303 -2.52 -4.60 6.71
CA SER A 303 -1.08 -4.37 6.80
C SER A 303 -0.24 -5.65 6.63
N VAL A 304 -0.85 -6.78 6.24
CA VAL A 304 -0.14 -8.03 6.01
C VAL A 304 0.74 -7.93 4.77
N GLY A 305 2.03 -8.14 4.89
CA GLY A 305 3.01 -8.05 3.80
C GLY A 305 2.90 -9.21 2.78
N SER A 306 3.03 -8.88 1.50
CA SER A 306 3.25 -9.84 0.41
C SER A 306 3.85 -9.12 -0.80
N ASP A 307 4.68 -9.78 -1.57
CA ASP A 307 5.20 -9.33 -2.87
C ASP A 307 4.34 -9.81 -4.05
N CYS A 308 3.20 -10.46 -3.77
CA CYS A 308 2.30 -11.04 -4.76
C CYS A 308 0.96 -10.29 -4.88
N ARG A 309 0.99 -8.97 -4.73
CA ARG A 309 -0.16 -8.08 -4.91
C ARG A 309 0.17 -6.96 -5.89
N LEU A 310 -0.83 -6.55 -6.65
CA LEU A 310 -0.76 -5.37 -7.50
C LEU A 310 -2.08 -4.61 -7.41
N GLY A 311 -2.13 -3.61 -6.54
CA GLY A 311 -3.36 -2.89 -6.18
C GLY A 311 -4.07 -3.50 -4.98
N GLY A 312 -5.25 -2.98 -4.72
CA GLY A 312 -6.08 -3.35 -3.57
C GLY A 312 -7.56 -3.11 -3.84
N GLY A 313 -8.31 -2.84 -2.81
CA GLY A 313 -9.71 -2.48 -2.84
C GLY A 313 -10.04 -1.48 -1.73
N TYR A 314 -11.31 -1.17 -1.55
CA TYR A 314 -11.73 -0.29 -0.46
C TYR A 314 -11.58 -0.98 0.90
N GLY A 315 -11.18 -0.18 1.89
CA GLY A 315 -11.07 -0.62 3.29
C GLY A 315 -12.40 -0.65 4.03
N PHE A 316 -13.40 0.12 3.53
CA PHE A 316 -14.74 0.20 4.11
C PHE A 316 -15.83 -0.04 3.06
N ARG A 317 -16.92 -0.63 3.50
CA ARG A 317 -18.17 -0.77 2.75
C ARG A 317 -19.34 -0.61 3.69
N VAL A 318 -20.40 0.02 3.20
CA VAL A 318 -21.62 0.19 3.95
C VAL A 318 -22.80 -0.41 3.19
N THR A 319 -23.67 -1.10 3.92
CA THR A 319 -24.98 -1.54 3.45
C THR A 319 -26.06 -0.83 4.25
N LYS A 320 -27.33 -1.07 3.92
CA LYS A 320 -28.43 -0.53 4.72
C LYS A 320 -28.32 -0.87 6.21
N ASP A 321 -27.83 -2.07 6.54
CA ASP A 321 -27.91 -2.62 7.90
C ASP A 321 -26.57 -2.62 8.64
N ALA A 322 -25.43 -2.55 7.94
CA ALA A 322 -24.12 -2.65 8.57
C ALA A 322 -23.02 -1.93 7.77
N ALA A 323 -21.94 -1.58 8.47
CA ALA A 323 -20.66 -1.26 7.91
C ALA A 323 -19.73 -2.48 7.97
N TYR A 324 -18.83 -2.58 7.01
CA TYR A 324 -17.82 -3.63 6.92
C TYR A 324 -16.45 -3.00 6.75
N THR A 325 -15.45 -3.57 7.41
CA THR A 325 -14.07 -3.07 7.30
C THR A 325 -13.05 -4.19 7.51
N LEU A 326 -11.86 -3.98 6.98
CA LEU A 326 -10.71 -4.83 7.25
C LEU A 326 -10.12 -4.48 8.61
N ARG A 327 -9.50 -5.47 9.26
CA ARG A 327 -8.70 -5.30 10.47
C ARG A 327 -7.47 -6.20 10.42
N THR A 328 -6.30 -5.62 10.67
CA THR A 328 -5.11 -6.44 10.90
C THR A 328 -5.11 -6.93 12.35
N ARG A 329 -4.96 -8.26 12.53
CA ARG A 329 -4.86 -8.89 13.86
C ARG A 329 -3.83 -10.02 13.84
N GLY A 330 -2.81 -9.95 14.70
CA GLY A 330 -1.68 -10.87 14.63
C GLY A 330 -1.00 -10.80 13.25
N GLY A 331 -0.80 -11.93 12.61
CA GLY A 331 -0.27 -12.04 11.23
C GLY A 331 -1.35 -12.18 10.14
N SER A 332 -2.60 -11.75 10.38
CA SER A 332 -3.71 -11.96 9.46
C SER A 332 -4.53 -10.69 9.23
N CYS A 333 -5.17 -10.61 8.07
CA CYS A 333 -6.18 -9.58 7.80
C CYS A 333 -7.58 -10.17 7.88
N GLN A 334 -8.38 -9.66 8.80
CA GLN A 334 -9.74 -10.09 9.12
C GLN A 334 -10.76 -9.19 8.45
N LEU A 335 -12.00 -9.71 8.24
CA LEU A 335 -13.16 -8.93 7.83
C LEU A 335 -14.14 -8.79 8.98
N LEU A 336 -14.49 -7.56 9.32
CA LEU A 336 -15.44 -7.18 10.37
C LEU A 336 -16.75 -6.70 9.79
N ARG A 337 -17.85 -6.98 10.51
CA ARG A 337 -19.17 -6.37 10.34
C ARG A 337 -19.51 -5.58 11.59
N ILE A 338 -20.01 -4.36 11.42
CA ILE A 338 -20.38 -3.44 12.50
C ILE A 338 -21.81 -3.00 12.23
N ASP A 339 -22.73 -3.25 13.15
CA ASP A 339 -24.12 -2.85 12.97
C ASP A 339 -24.39 -1.41 13.44
N GLY A 340 -25.65 -0.93 13.27
CA GLY A 340 -26.05 0.42 13.64
C GLY A 340 -26.02 0.69 15.16
N ALA A 341 -25.93 -0.33 16.00
CA ALA A 341 -25.75 -0.22 17.45
C ALA A 341 -24.26 -0.15 17.84
N GLY A 342 -23.35 -0.48 16.92
CA GLY A 342 -21.90 -0.55 17.16
C GLY A 342 -21.40 -1.95 17.56
N GLU A 343 -22.28 -2.96 17.52
CA GLU A 343 -21.88 -4.34 17.78
C GLU A 343 -20.99 -4.85 16.64
N THR A 344 -19.81 -5.30 17.00
CA THR A 344 -18.78 -5.76 16.06
C THR A 344 -18.74 -7.28 16.01
N ARG A 345 -18.84 -7.83 14.81
CA ARG A 345 -18.69 -9.26 14.55
C ARG A 345 -17.58 -9.53 13.55
N VAL A 346 -16.72 -10.50 13.86
CA VAL A 346 -15.74 -11.02 12.91
C VAL A 346 -16.44 -11.95 11.93
N ILE A 347 -16.45 -11.59 10.64
CA ILE A 347 -16.98 -12.42 9.56
C ILE A 347 -15.93 -13.43 9.12
N TYR A 348 -14.70 -12.96 8.89
CA TYR A 348 -13.54 -13.83 8.63
C TYR A 348 -12.43 -13.49 9.60
N GLY A 349 -11.99 -14.47 10.37
CA GLY A 349 -10.94 -14.31 11.38
C GLY A 349 -9.82 -15.36 11.27
N GLY A 350 -9.79 -16.12 10.17
CA GLY A 350 -8.78 -17.14 9.91
C GLY A 350 -7.41 -16.60 9.52
N GLU A 351 -6.52 -17.53 9.23
CA GLU A 351 -5.17 -17.20 8.72
C GLU A 351 -5.24 -16.70 7.27
N GLY A 352 -4.29 -15.85 6.88
CA GLY A 352 -4.21 -15.29 5.54
C GLY A 352 -4.55 -13.82 5.45
N SER A 353 -4.88 -13.34 4.27
CA SER A 353 -5.10 -11.94 3.99
C SER A 353 -6.30 -11.70 3.09
N ILE A 354 -7.25 -10.90 3.55
CA ILE A 354 -8.30 -10.32 2.71
C ILE A 354 -7.72 -9.04 2.08
N ASP A 355 -7.53 -9.04 0.76
CA ASP A 355 -6.86 -7.94 0.04
C ASP A 355 -7.83 -6.92 -0.54
N ALA A 356 -9.03 -7.37 -0.90
CA ALA A 356 -10.17 -6.55 -1.28
C ALA A 356 -11.46 -7.30 -0.96
N PHE A 357 -12.53 -6.58 -0.70
CA PHE A 357 -13.85 -7.18 -0.51
C PHE A 357 -14.95 -6.25 -1.00
N ASP A 358 -16.11 -6.82 -1.26
CA ASP A 358 -17.33 -6.05 -1.45
C ASP A 358 -18.55 -6.84 -0.94
N VAL A 359 -19.65 -6.12 -0.72
CA VAL A 359 -20.88 -6.65 -0.12
C VAL A 359 -22.04 -6.31 -1.04
N GLY A 360 -22.73 -7.34 -1.54
CA GLY A 360 -23.95 -7.19 -2.30
C GLY A 360 -25.13 -6.71 -1.42
N GLU A 361 -26.14 -6.11 -2.06
CA GLU A 361 -27.33 -5.64 -1.34
C GLU A 361 -28.08 -6.75 -0.59
N ASN A 362 -27.94 -8.00 -1.04
CA ASN A 362 -28.45 -9.21 -0.39
C ASN A 362 -27.58 -9.68 0.80
N GLY A 363 -26.51 -8.96 1.14
CA GLY A 363 -25.57 -9.31 2.20
C GLY A 363 -24.55 -10.39 1.83
N GLN A 364 -24.49 -10.81 0.57
CA GLN A 364 -23.49 -11.74 0.08
C GLN A 364 -22.12 -11.04 0.02
N LEU A 365 -21.10 -11.73 0.54
CA LEU A 365 -19.74 -11.22 0.63
C LEU A 365 -18.83 -11.88 -0.42
N LEU A 366 -18.15 -11.08 -1.20
CA LEU A 366 -17.03 -11.51 -2.03
C LEU A 366 -15.72 -10.90 -1.52
N ALA A 367 -14.64 -11.66 -1.66
CA ALA A 367 -13.31 -11.21 -1.31
C ALA A 367 -12.27 -11.69 -2.32
N ILE A 368 -11.32 -10.82 -2.63
CA ILE A 368 -10.03 -11.20 -3.19
C ILE A 368 -9.11 -11.44 -2.00
N ALA A 369 -8.54 -12.63 -1.91
CA ALA A 369 -7.80 -13.04 -0.73
C ALA A 369 -6.66 -14.00 -1.05
N MET A 370 -5.67 -14.04 -0.15
CA MET A 370 -4.63 -15.07 -0.07
C MET A 370 -4.90 -15.96 1.13
N LEU A 371 -5.57 -17.07 0.90
CA LEU A 371 -5.92 -18.06 1.92
C LEU A 371 -5.21 -19.39 1.65
N ASP A 372 -5.07 -20.23 2.68
CA ASP A 372 -4.48 -21.57 2.57
C ASP A 372 -3.06 -21.60 1.97
N GLY A 373 -2.25 -20.55 2.20
CA GLY A 373 -0.92 -20.43 1.62
C GLY A 373 -0.88 -20.26 0.09
N ARG A 374 -2.01 -19.89 -0.53
CA ARG A 374 -2.16 -19.70 -1.98
C ARG A 374 -1.95 -18.25 -2.40
N LEU A 375 -1.75 -18.04 -3.69
CA LEU A 375 -1.85 -16.73 -4.35
C LEU A 375 -3.30 -16.21 -4.31
N GLN A 376 -3.49 -14.96 -4.73
CA GLN A 376 -4.81 -14.32 -4.76
C GLN A 376 -5.81 -15.12 -5.62
N GLU A 377 -7.00 -15.35 -5.04
CA GLU A 377 -8.17 -15.87 -5.75
C GLU A 377 -9.42 -15.10 -5.31
N LEU A 378 -10.51 -15.26 -6.05
CA LEU A 378 -11.83 -14.77 -5.66
C LEU A 378 -12.52 -15.80 -4.76
N TYR A 379 -13.04 -15.33 -3.64
CA TYR A 379 -13.76 -16.14 -2.65
C TYR A 379 -15.12 -15.56 -2.36
N ARG A 380 -16.10 -16.42 -2.06
CA ARG A 380 -17.32 -16.05 -1.36
C ARG A 380 -17.12 -16.36 0.13
N LEU A 381 -17.40 -15.37 0.98
CA LEU A 381 -17.32 -15.52 2.43
C LEU A 381 -18.73 -15.72 2.98
N GLU A 382 -18.88 -16.67 3.89
CA GLU A 382 -20.14 -16.96 4.53
C GLU A 382 -20.22 -16.28 5.92
N GLN A 383 -21.43 -16.09 6.42
CA GLN A 383 -21.64 -15.42 7.71
C GLN A 383 -21.07 -16.19 8.91
N ASP A 384 -20.81 -17.48 8.80
CA ASP A 384 -20.21 -18.32 9.85
C ASP A 384 -18.68 -18.35 9.81
N GLY A 385 -18.07 -17.63 8.88
CA GLY A 385 -16.61 -17.56 8.70
C GLY A 385 -16.06 -18.61 7.74
N SER A 386 -16.89 -19.51 7.22
CA SER A 386 -16.47 -20.40 6.13
C SER A 386 -16.37 -19.64 4.81
N TYR A 387 -15.70 -20.23 3.83
CA TYR A 387 -15.52 -19.63 2.52
C TYR A 387 -15.53 -20.67 1.40
N VAL A 388 -15.88 -20.20 0.21
CA VAL A 388 -15.84 -20.99 -1.02
C VAL A 388 -14.96 -20.27 -2.02
N ARG A 389 -13.92 -20.93 -2.52
CA ARG A 389 -13.09 -20.43 -3.62
C ARG A 389 -13.90 -20.46 -4.92
N LEU A 390 -13.99 -19.34 -5.60
CA LEU A 390 -14.74 -19.15 -6.83
C LEU A 390 -13.86 -19.11 -8.08
N SER A 391 -12.54 -18.91 -7.95
CA SER A 391 -11.60 -18.84 -9.06
C SER A 391 -10.42 -19.79 -8.89
N ASP A 392 -9.75 -20.08 -9.99
CA ASP A 392 -8.54 -20.88 -10.10
C ASP A 392 -7.48 -20.19 -10.99
N LEU A 393 -7.50 -18.85 -10.98
CA LEU A 393 -6.69 -18.02 -11.89
C LEU A 393 -5.19 -18.21 -11.71
N ASN A 394 -4.76 -18.58 -10.50
CA ASN A 394 -3.36 -18.79 -10.15
C ASN A 394 -2.97 -20.27 -9.96
N GLU A 395 -3.88 -21.23 -10.10
CA GLU A 395 -3.61 -22.64 -9.79
C GLU A 395 -2.47 -23.21 -10.65
N LYS A 396 -2.49 -22.93 -11.96
CA LYS A 396 -1.44 -23.39 -12.89
C LYS A 396 -0.06 -22.81 -12.63
N ALA A 397 0.00 -21.59 -12.08
CA ALA A 397 1.26 -20.93 -11.81
C ALA A 397 2.09 -21.62 -10.72
N LEU A 398 1.44 -22.38 -9.83
CA LEU A 398 2.08 -23.12 -8.74
C LEU A 398 1.97 -24.64 -8.92
N GLU A 399 1.49 -25.13 -10.06
CA GLU A 399 1.34 -26.56 -10.34
C GLU A 399 2.70 -27.27 -10.26
N ASP A 400 2.77 -28.36 -9.50
CA ASP A 400 3.98 -29.13 -9.21
C ASP A 400 5.09 -28.36 -8.45
N CYS A 401 4.88 -27.11 -8.07
CA CYS A 401 5.86 -26.33 -7.32
C CYS A 401 5.89 -26.73 -5.85
N TYR A 402 7.07 -26.69 -5.26
CA TYR A 402 7.24 -26.78 -3.82
C TYR A 402 6.86 -25.43 -3.19
N VAL A 403 5.87 -25.44 -2.35
CA VAL A 403 5.48 -24.32 -1.47
C VAL A 403 5.66 -24.83 -0.05
N SER A 404 6.56 -24.22 0.71
CA SER A 404 6.83 -24.61 2.08
C SER A 404 5.67 -24.19 2.99
N ASP A 405 5.27 -25.07 3.89
CA ASP A 405 4.35 -24.75 4.98
C ASP A 405 5.02 -23.77 5.96
N TYR A 406 4.19 -23.01 6.66
CA TYR A 406 4.60 -22.07 7.70
C TYR A 406 4.56 -22.74 9.07
N GLU A 407 5.73 -23.09 9.62
CA GLU A 407 5.80 -23.56 11.02
C GLU A 407 5.89 -22.36 11.96
N GLU A 408 4.91 -22.24 12.84
CA GLU A 408 4.82 -21.12 13.79
C GLU A 408 5.64 -21.37 15.06
N ILE A 409 6.34 -20.36 15.53
CA ILE A 409 7.01 -20.30 16.83
C ILE A 409 6.59 -19.02 17.55
N THR A 410 6.24 -19.15 18.83
CA THR A 410 6.05 -18.02 19.73
C THR A 410 7.01 -18.15 20.90
N LEU A 411 7.67 -17.05 21.22
CA LEU A 411 8.59 -16.97 22.38
C LEU A 411 8.37 -15.69 23.17
N ARG A 412 8.78 -15.71 24.44
CA ARG A 412 8.76 -14.52 25.30
C ARG A 412 10.06 -13.74 25.14
N SER A 413 9.97 -12.46 24.70
CA SER A 413 11.11 -11.57 24.55
C SER A 413 10.70 -10.13 24.88
N GLN A 414 11.53 -9.40 25.62
CA GLN A 414 11.30 -8.01 26.04
C GLN A 414 9.93 -7.79 26.71
N GLY A 415 9.41 -8.79 27.41
CA GLY A 415 8.13 -8.70 28.12
C GLY A 415 6.90 -8.96 27.23
N GLU A 416 7.07 -9.27 25.94
CA GLU A 416 6.02 -9.56 24.98
C GLU A 416 6.15 -10.96 24.38
N ASP A 417 5.04 -11.52 23.90
CA ASP A 417 5.03 -12.76 23.12
C ASP A 417 5.32 -12.41 21.66
N ILE A 418 6.44 -12.87 21.14
CA ILE A 418 6.85 -12.63 19.75
C ILE A 418 6.53 -13.88 18.95
N THR A 419 5.67 -13.71 17.95
CA THR A 419 5.27 -14.77 17.03
C THR A 419 5.99 -14.62 15.70
N GLY A 420 6.47 -15.70 15.16
CA GLY A 420 7.10 -15.76 13.84
C GLY A 420 6.97 -17.14 13.21
N TRP A 421 7.50 -17.28 12.01
CA TRP A 421 7.31 -18.46 11.19
C TRP A 421 8.63 -18.91 10.55
N ILE A 422 8.68 -20.19 10.22
CA ILE A 422 9.81 -20.84 9.55
C ILE A 422 9.27 -21.58 8.32
N LEU A 423 9.93 -21.34 7.20
CA LEU A 423 9.78 -22.11 5.98
C LEU A 423 10.97 -23.08 5.86
N LYS A 424 10.67 -24.36 5.68
CA LYS A 424 11.71 -25.39 5.53
C LYS A 424 12.21 -25.45 4.09
N PRO A 425 13.48 -25.86 3.89
CA PRO A 425 14.00 -26.09 2.55
C PRO A 425 13.30 -27.27 1.87
N ILE A 426 13.23 -27.23 0.54
CA ILE A 426 12.75 -28.34 -0.27
C ILE A 426 13.54 -29.63 0.07
N ASN A 427 12.85 -30.76 0.14
CA ASN A 427 13.45 -32.06 0.46
C ASN A 427 14.27 -32.02 1.77
N TYR A 428 13.78 -31.33 2.78
CA TYR A 428 14.42 -31.22 4.09
C TYR A 428 14.80 -32.63 4.63
N ASP A 429 16.07 -32.81 5.00
CA ASP A 429 16.62 -33.99 5.58
C ASP A 429 17.33 -33.67 6.89
N PRO A 430 16.86 -34.14 8.06
CA PRO A 430 17.43 -33.82 9.36
C PRO A 430 18.89 -34.26 9.55
N SER A 431 19.46 -35.02 8.65
CA SER A 431 20.87 -35.42 8.69
C SER A 431 21.83 -34.46 7.99
N LYS A 432 21.28 -33.41 7.30
CA LYS A 432 22.06 -32.45 6.52
C LYS A 432 22.12 -31.09 7.22
N ALA A 433 23.14 -30.31 6.87
CA ALA A 433 23.26 -28.93 7.30
C ALA A 433 22.72 -27.98 6.21
N TYR A 434 22.07 -26.88 6.61
CA TYR A 434 21.42 -25.94 5.72
C TYR A 434 21.82 -24.50 6.01
N PRO A 435 21.88 -23.63 4.99
CA PRO A 435 21.92 -22.20 5.19
C PRO A 435 20.53 -21.68 5.61
N ALA A 436 20.51 -20.45 6.15
CA ALA A 436 19.25 -19.81 6.54
C ALA A 436 19.24 -18.31 6.23
N ILE A 437 18.03 -17.74 6.17
CA ILE A 437 17.78 -16.32 5.93
C ILE A 437 16.80 -15.82 6.99
N LEU A 438 17.20 -14.76 7.73
CA LEU A 438 16.27 -13.93 8.50
C LEU A 438 15.74 -12.84 7.58
N ASP A 439 14.42 -12.80 7.36
CA ASP A 439 13.74 -11.76 6.59
C ASP A 439 12.94 -10.84 7.52
N ILE A 440 13.12 -9.52 7.37
CA ILE A 440 12.55 -8.50 8.26
C ILE A 440 11.59 -7.62 7.48
N HIS A 441 10.32 -7.57 7.92
CA HIS A 441 9.29 -6.76 7.24
C HIS A 441 9.55 -5.26 7.33
N GLY A 442 8.92 -4.51 6.44
CA GLY A 442 8.91 -3.04 6.43
C GLY A 442 7.93 -2.44 7.45
N GLY A 443 7.71 -1.15 7.38
CA GLY A 443 6.77 -0.42 8.23
C GLY A 443 7.48 0.58 9.14
N PRO A 444 7.63 0.36 10.46
CA PRO A 444 7.52 -0.88 11.25
C PRO A 444 6.10 -1.42 11.43
N ARG A 445 5.07 -0.55 11.38
CA ARG A 445 3.69 -0.90 11.62
C ARG A 445 3.06 -1.64 10.41
N THR A 446 3.62 -2.82 10.12
CA THR A 446 3.08 -3.85 9.22
C THR A 446 3.28 -5.21 9.89
N VAL A 447 2.84 -6.30 9.28
CA VAL A 447 3.05 -7.66 9.77
C VAL A 447 3.41 -8.60 8.64
N TYR A 448 4.19 -9.64 8.96
CA TYR A 448 4.24 -10.88 8.20
C TYR A 448 3.23 -11.88 8.79
N GLY A 449 2.83 -12.86 7.97
CA GLY A 449 1.90 -13.91 8.36
C GLY A 449 1.97 -15.12 7.42
N LYS A 450 1.01 -16.04 7.58
CA LYS A 450 0.87 -17.21 6.71
C LYS A 450 0.22 -16.82 5.36
N VAL A 451 0.93 -15.98 4.60
CA VAL A 451 0.52 -15.46 3.30
C VAL A 451 1.59 -15.75 2.29
N PHE A 452 1.21 -16.16 1.08
CA PHE A 452 2.18 -16.47 0.04
C PHE A 452 3.09 -15.27 -0.23
N TYR A 453 4.40 -15.51 -0.15
CA TYR A 453 5.44 -14.53 -0.42
C TYR A 453 6.47 -15.16 -1.37
N HIS A 454 6.56 -14.64 -2.60
CA HIS A 454 7.33 -15.30 -3.66
C HIS A 454 8.81 -15.46 -3.30
N GLU A 455 9.47 -14.39 -2.86
CA GLU A 455 10.91 -14.47 -2.57
C GLU A 455 11.23 -15.44 -1.43
N MET A 456 10.41 -15.50 -0.38
CA MET A 456 10.61 -16.42 0.73
C MET A 456 10.41 -17.89 0.29
N GLN A 457 9.35 -18.15 -0.48
CA GLN A 457 9.07 -19.47 -1.02
C GLN A 457 10.13 -19.90 -2.06
N TYR A 458 10.62 -18.95 -2.85
CA TYR A 458 11.73 -19.18 -3.78
C TYR A 458 12.99 -19.61 -3.02
N TRP A 459 13.41 -18.91 -1.98
CA TRP A 459 14.60 -19.26 -1.20
C TRP A 459 14.45 -20.62 -0.50
N ALA A 460 13.27 -20.92 0.05
CA ALA A 460 12.99 -22.26 0.60
C ALA A 460 13.12 -23.35 -0.47
N GLY A 461 12.67 -23.07 -1.71
CA GLY A 461 12.88 -23.93 -2.87
C GLY A 461 14.35 -24.06 -3.30
N GLN A 462 15.21 -23.10 -2.97
CA GLN A 462 16.66 -23.15 -3.23
C GLN A 462 17.47 -23.82 -2.09
N GLY A 463 16.81 -24.36 -1.08
CA GLY A 463 17.47 -25.10 -0.01
C GLY A 463 17.78 -24.29 1.26
N TYR A 464 17.22 -23.09 1.42
CA TYR A 464 17.36 -22.29 2.64
C TYR A 464 16.23 -22.56 3.63
N PHE A 465 16.54 -22.54 4.91
CA PHE A 465 15.55 -22.16 5.90
C PHE A 465 15.29 -20.66 5.78
N VAL A 466 14.01 -20.25 5.72
CA VAL A 466 13.64 -18.85 5.76
C VAL A 466 12.80 -18.63 6.99
N PHE A 467 13.17 -17.65 7.82
CA PHE A 467 12.43 -17.37 9.05
C PHE A 467 12.24 -15.88 9.26
N PHE A 468 11.14 -15.52 9.91
CA PHE A 468 10.73 -14.16 10.14
C PHE A 468 9.77 -14.07 11.32
N CYS A 469 9.66 -12.93 11.96
CA CYS A 469 8.72 -12.69 13.04
C CYS A 469 8.16 -11.28 13.00
N ASN A 470 7.15 -11.04 13.84
CA ASN A 470 6.59 -9.72 14.08
C ASN A 470 7.12 -9.19 15.43
N PRO A 471 8.22 -8.41 15.43
CA PRO A 471 8.79 -7.84 16.65
C PRO A 471 7.90 -6.74 17.24
N ILE A 472 8.20 -6.27 18.45
CA ILE A 472 7.63 -5.03 18.98
C ILE A 472 7.82 -3.92 17.93
N GLY A 473 6.80 -3.09 17.71
CA GLY A 473 6.76 -2.13 16.61
C GLY A 473 5.86 -2.57 15.44
N SER A 474 5.58 -3.89 15.32
CA SER A 474 4.67 -4.43 14.30
C SER A 474 3.22 -4.07 14.60
N ASP A 475 2.37 -4.15 13.58
CA ASP A 475 0.93 -3.98 13.67
C ASP A 475 0.22 -5.21 14.28
N GLY A 476 -1.11 -5.18 14.31
CA GLY A 476 -1.99 -6.32 14.62
C GLY A 476 -2.07 -6.71 16.09
N ARG A 477 -1.50 -5.91 16.99
CA ARG A 477 -1.56 -6.11 18.45
C ARG A 477 -1.83 -4.81 19.21
N GLY A 478 -2.44 -3.84 18.53
CA GLY A 478 -2.80 -2.54 19.08
C GLY A 478 -1.63 -1.57 19.25
N ASN A 479 -1.98 -0.36 19.66
CA ASN A 479 -1.05 0.77 19.70
C ASN A 479 0.16 0.56 20.62
N ALA A 480 -0.05 -0.04 21.81
CA ALA A 480 1.03 -0.20 22.79
C ALA A 480 2.15 -1.11 22.29
N PHE A 481 1.80 -2.18 21.57
CA PHE A 481 2.78 -3.08 20.96
C PHE A 481 3.48 -2.42 19.75
N ALA A 482 2.77 -1.61 18.98
CA ALA A 482 3.32 -0.92 17.81
C ALA A 482 4.20 0.30 18.18
N ASP A 483 4.13 0.81 19.41
CA ASP A 483 4.83 2.02 19.83
C ASP A 483 6.30 1.78 20.17
N ILE A 484 7.20 2.13 19.26
CA ILE A 484 8.66 2.14 19.44
C ILE A 484 9.26 3.54 19.36
N ARG A 485 8.44 4.59 19.47
CA ARG A 485 8.90 5.98 19.35
C ARG A 485 10.08 6.28 20.26
N GLY A 486 11.11 6.90 19.69
CA GLY A 486 12.34 7.28 20.37
C GLY A 486 13.20 6.13 20.86
N ARG A 487 12.89 4.87 20.47
CA ARG A 487 13.60 3.65 20.88
C ARG A 487 13.95 2.75 19.69
N TYR A 488 13.97 3.30 18.48
CA TYR A 488 14.30 2.55 17.28
C TYR A 488 15.63 1.80 17.40
N GLY A 489 15.64 0.55 17.00
CA GLY A 489 16.81 -0.32 17.09
C GLY A 489 17.03 -0.97 18.46
N GLN A 490 16.10 -0.84 19.41
CA GLN A 490 16.29 -1.38 20.77
C GLN A 490 15.41 -2.62 21.05
N PRO A 491 14.07 -2.51 21.30
CA PRO A 491 13.29 -3.69 21.66
C PRO A 491 13.16 -4.66 20.48
N GLU A 492 12.94 -4.15 19.28
CA GLU A 492 12.75 -4.95 18.08
C GLU A 492 14.04 -5.69 17.65
N TYR A 493 15.21 -5.06 17.81
CA TYR A 493 16.48 -5.74 17.58
C TYR A 493 16.65 -6.95 18.50
N GLN A 494 16.37 -6.80 19.80
CA GLN A 494 16.46 -7.90 20.75
C GLN A 494 15.45 -9.01 20.41
N ASN A 495 14.21 -8.65 20.02
CA ASN A 495 13.23 -9.64 19.60
C ASN A 495 13.72 -10.48 18.41
N LEU A 496 14.34 -9.83 17.41
CA LEU A 496 14.89 -10.52 16.24
C LEU A 496 16.07 -11.42 16.61
N MET A 497 16.92 -11.01 17.56
CA MET A 497 18.04 -11.84 18.03
C MET A 497 17.53 -13.04 18.82
N ASP A 498 16.61 -12.84 19.76
CA ASP A 498 16.00 -13.90 20.55
C ASP A 498 15.22 -14.89 19.66
N PHE A 499 14.51 -14.38 18.64
CA PHE A 499 13.82 -15.23 17.67
C PHE A 499 14.81 -16.05 16.84
N THR A 500 15.91 -15.45 16.41
CA THR A 500 16.97 -16.17 15.68
C THR A 500 17.54 -17.29 16.55
N ASP A 501 17.82 -17.04 17.84
CA ASP A 501 18.33 -18.05 18.76
C ASP A 501 17.32 -19.21 18.95
N ALA A 502 16.02 -18.89 19.06
CA ALA A 502 14.97 -19.90 19.17
C ALA A 502 14.88 -20.78 17.91
N VAL A 503 15.01 -20.18 16.72
CA VAL A 503 15.03 -20.90 15.46
C VAL A 503 16.24 -21.83 15.37
N LEU A 504 17.44 -21.35 15.72
CA LEU A 504 18.67 -22.13 15.70
C LEU A 504 18.64 -23.28 16.72
N ALA A 505 18.04 -23.05 17.88
CA ALA A 505 17.82 -24.11 18.89
C ALA A 505 16.82 -25.17 18.41
N ARG A 506 15.75 -24.73 17.70
CA ARG A 506 14.70 -25.62 17.17
C ARG A 506 15.20 -26.46 15.99
N TYR A 507 16.11 -25.88 15.19
CA TYR A 507 16.68 -26.52 13.98
C TYR A 507 18.21 -26.51 14.05
N PRO A 508 18.84 -27.44 14.80
CA PRO A 508 20.30 -27.58 14.85
C PRO A 508 20.95 -27.94 13.51
N GLN A 509 20.13 -28.27 12.49
CA GLN A 509 20.55 -28.46 11.10
C GLN A 509 20.89 -27.14 10.39
N ILE A 510 20.53 -25.98 10.95
CA ILE A 510 20.97 -24.70 10.40
C ILE A 510 22.44 -24.48 10.80
N ASP A 511 23.31 -24.35 9.79
CA ASP A 511 24.71 -23.94 10.04
C ASP A 511 24.73 -22.47 10.43
N GLN A 512 25.03 -22.19 11.68
CA GLN A 512 25.04 -20.83 12.25
C GLN A 512 26.03 -19.88 11.55
N ARG A 513 27.03 -20.41 10.84
CA ARG A 513 27.98 -19.61 10.04
C ARG A 513 27.44 -19.23 8.67
N ARG A 514 26.28 -19.75 8.30
CA ARG A 514 25.64 -19.60 6.97
C ARG A 514 24.24 -18.98 7.09
N VAL A 515 24.09 -18.06 8.04
CA VAL A 515 22.82 -17.33 8.25
C VAL A 515 22.97 -15.94 7.64
N ALA A 516 22.13 -15.60 6.67
CA ALA A 516 22.03 -14.29 6.06
C ALA A 516 20.89 -13.46 6.69
N VAL A 517 20.93 -12.13 6.52
CA VAL A 517 19.86 -11.24 6.96
C VAL A 517 19.44 -10.30 5.83
N THR A 518 18.12 -10.05 5.70
CA THR A 518 17.58 -9.12 4.72
C THR A 518 16.33 -8.41 5.25
N GLY A 519 15.99 -7.31 4.59
CA GLY A 519 14.74 -6.59 4.78
C GLY A 519 14.68 -5.35 3.92
N GLY A 520 13.47 -4.81 3.75
CA GLY A 520 13.24 -3.60 2.96
C GLY A 520 12.56 -2.50 3.77
N SER A 521 12.87 -1.22 3.46
CA SER A 521 12.32 -0.06 4.17
C SER A 521 12.74 -0.07 5.65
N TYR A 522 11.79 -0.13 6.59
CA TYR A 522 12.13 -0.37 8.00
C TYR A 522 12.93 -1.68 8.20
N GLY A 523 12.59 -2.77 7.49
CA GLY A 523 13.40 -3.99 7.52
C GLY A 523 14.83 -3.78 7.00
N GLY A 524 15.01 -2.87 6.04
CA GLY A 524 16.33 -2.42 5.59
C GLY A 524 17.05 -1.58 6.65
N PHE A 525 16.33 -0.67 7.32
CA PHE A 525 16.86 0.05 8.50
C PHE A 525 17.36 -0.94 9.55
N MET A 526 16.55 -1.94 9.89
CA MET A 526 16.89 -2.95 10.89
C MET A 526 18.06 -3.85 10.43
N THR A 527 18.14 -4.18 9.14
CA THR A 527 19.31 -4.88 8.57
C THR A 527 20.58 -4.05 8.75
N ASN A 528 20.53 -2.73 8.47
CA ASN A 528 21.63 -1.81 8.69
C ASN A 528 22.00 -1.69 10.18
N TRP A 529 21.00 -1.70 11.06
CA TRP A 529 21.21 -1.66 12.51
C TRP A 529 21.91 -2.93 13.00
N ILE A 530 21.44 -4.09 12.56
CA ILE A 530 22.00 -5.40 12.91
C ILE A 530 23.49 -5.47 12.57
N ILE A 531 23.91 -5.10 11.36
CA ILE A 531 25.33 -5.16 10.96
C ILE A 531 26.23 -4.18 11.72
N GLY A 532 25.65 -3.17 12.37
CA GLY A 532 26.35 -2.27 13.30
C GLY A 532 26.46 -2.76 14.75
N HIS A 533 25.72 -3.82 15.10
CA HIS A 533 25.62 -4.29 16.49
C HIS A 533 26.03 -5.76 16.69
N THR A 534 26.13 -6.54 15.63
CA THR A 534 26.57 -7.95 15.67
C THR A 534 27.20 -8.37 14.36
N ASP A 535 28.12 -9.34 14.41
CA ASP A 535 28.76 -9.99 13.27
C ASP A 535 28.30 -11.44 13.08
N ARG A 536 27.17 -11.82 13.69
CA ARG A 536 26.65 -13.20 13.63
C ARG A 536 26.12 -13.65 12.25
N PHE A 537 25.78 -12.70 11.36
CA PHE A 537 25.28 -13.00 10.04
C PHE A 537 26.42 -13.01 9.02
N CYS A 538 26.46 -14.04 8.17
CA CYS A 538 27.54 -14.21 7.17
C CYS A 538 27.48 -13.15 6.06
N CYS A 539 26.29 -12.63 5.75
CA CYS A 539 26.07 -11.51 4.81
C CYS A 539 24.72 -10.86 5.06
N ALA A 540 24.57 -9.67 4.48
CA ALA A 540 23.34 -8.89 4.55
C ALA A 540 22.90 -8.39 3.16
N ALA A 541 21.59 -8.28 2.95
CA ALA A 541 21.02 -7.59 1.79
C ALA A 541 19.99 -6.57 2.27
N THR A 542 20.34 -5.30 2.21
CA THR A 542 19.48 -4.19 2.65
C THR A 542 18.82 -3.51 1.45
N GLN A 543 17.54 -3.20 1.54
CA GLN A 543 16.78 -2.70 0.40
C GLN A 543 16.02 -1.43 0.79
N ARG A 544 16.08 -0.37 -0.08
CA ARG A 544 15.32 0.88 0.12
C ARG A 544 15.31 1.31 1.59
N SER A 545 16.47 1.34 2.21
CA SER A 545 16.65 1.44 3.66
C SER A 545 16.85 2.87 4.14
N ILE A 546 16.70 3.07 5.45
CA ILE A 546 17.12 4.27 6.15
C ILE A 546 18.48 3.98 6.79
N ALA A 547 19.45 4.86 6.58
CA ALA A 547 20.78 4.80 7.22
C ALA A 547 20.96 5.92 8.26
N ASN A 548 20.31 7.08 8.04
CA ASN A 548 20.52 8.28 8.82
C ASN A 548 19.22 9.07 8.98
N TRP A 549 18.63 9.06 10.17
CA TRP A 549 17.39 9.79 10.45
C TRP A 549 17.50 11.31 10.27
N VAL A 550 18.69 11.88 10.44
CA VAL A 550 18.92 13.33 10.26
C VAL A 550 18.74 13.74 8.80
N SER A 551 19.32 13.00 7.85
CA SER A 551 19.11 13.26 6.42
C SER A 551 17.71 12.86 5.96
N PHE A 552 17.20 11.72 6.40
CA PHE A 552 15.84 11.25 6.09
C PHE A 552 14.78 12.31 6.43
N TYR A 553 14.90 12.96 7.60
CA TYR A 553 13.97 14.02 8.03
C TYR A 553 13.83 15.13 6.99
N GLY A 554 14.92 15.57 6.37
CA GLY A 554 14.94 16.71 5.45
C GLY A 554 14.61 16.39 4.01
N VAL A 555 14.70 15.10 3.59
CA VAL A 555 14.61 14.75 2.15
C VAL A 555 13.53 13.71 1.83
N SER A 556 12.97 13.00 2.79
CA SER A 556 11.87 12.06 2.56
C SER A 556 10.53 12.78 2.34
N ASP A 557 9.66 12.20 1.53
CA ASP A 557 8.27 12.68 1.34
C ASP A 557 7.44 12.63 2.63
N ILE A 558 7.83 11.79 3.59
CA ILE A 558 7.23 11.67 4.93
C ILE A 558 8.19 12.11 6.04
N GLY A 559 9.34 12.70 5.68
CA GLY A 559 10.46 12.92 6.60
C GLY A 559 10.12 13.71 7.85
N ILE A 560 9.39 14.81 7.72
CA ILE A 560 8.98 15.63 8.87
C ILE A 560 8.03 14.83 9.77
N LEU A 561 6.88 14.38 9.24
CA LEU A 561 5.86 13.70 10.04
C LEU A 561 6.37 12.39 10.63
N PHE A 562 6.89 11.51 9.78
CA PHE A 562 7.36 10.18 10.17
C PHE A 562 8.65 10.25 10.97
N GLY A 563 9.64 11.05 10.51
CA GLY A 563 10.93 11.18 11.20
C GLY A 563 10.79 11.75 12.61
N GLU A 564 10.03 12.84 12.78
CA GLU A 564 9.75 13.44 14.09
C GLU A 564 9.03 12.44 15.01
N TYR A 565 7.96 11.84 14.53
CA TYR A 565 7.17 10.91 15.33
C TYR A 565 7.96 9.68 15.75
N GLN A 566 8.63 9.02 14.80
CA GLN A 566 9.31 7.74 15.07
C GLN A 566 10.54 7.91 15.96
N THR A 567 11.32 8.98 15.76
CA THR A 567 12.52 9.23 16.58
C THR A 567 12.23 9.97 17.88
N ASP A 568 10.99 10.50 18.02
CA ASP A 568 10.59 11.41 19.10
C ASP A 568 11.60 12.57 19.24
N ALA A 569 11.98 13.15 18.10
CA ALA A 569 12.95 14.24 17.98
C ALA A 569 12.82 14.94 16.62
N THR A 570 13.28 16.19 16.58
CA THR A 570 13.50 16.93 15.33
C THR A 570 14.97 17.22 15.11
N VAL A 571 15.39 17.47 13.88
CA VAL A 571 16.77 17.85 13.56
C VAL A 571 17.16 19.20 14.16
N PHE A 572 16.17 20.03 14.54
CA PHE A 572 16.40 21.38 15.07
C PHE A 572 16.45 21.42 16.60
N GLU A 573 15.75 20.51 17.27
CA GLU A 573 15.65 20.47 18.73
C GLU A 573 16.57 19.44 19.36
N ASN A 574 16.64 18.22 18.79
CA ASN A 574 17.44 17.14 19.33
C ASN A 574 18.03 16.22 18.23
N PRO A 575 18.94 16.74 17.38
CA PRO A 575 19.56 15.95 16.30
C PRO A 575 20.39 14.77 16.84
N GLU A 576 20.95 14.89 18.03
CA GLU A 576 21.73 13.80 18.63
C GLU A 576 20.85 12.58 18.93
N LYS A 577 19.61 12.76 19.40
CA LYS A 577 18.67 11.65 19.62
C LYS A 577 18.33 10.93 18.30
N MET A 578 18.18 11.68 17.19
CA MET A 578 18.00 11.09 15.86
C MET A 578 19.23 10.33 15.39
N TRP A 579 20.43 10.91 15.62
CA TRP A 579 21.70 10.27 15.26
C TRP A 579 21.93 8.99 16.07
N GLN A 580 21.58 8.96 17.35
CA GLN A 580 21.68 7.75 18.20
C GLN A 580 20.82 6.59 17.70
N GLN A 581 19.70 6.88 17.04
CA GLN A 581 18.82 5.91 16.42
C GLN A 581 19.18 5.62 14.94
N SER A 582 20.24 6.22 14.41
CA SER A 582 20.68 6.04 13.03
C SER A 582 21.72 4.92 12.92
N PRO A 583 21.50 3.91 12.05
CA PRO A 583 22.47 2.84 11.82
C PRO A 583 23.88 3.34 11.47
N LEU A 584 23.96 4.43 10.71
CA LEU A 584 25.22 5.01 10.25
C LEU A 584 26.14 5.47 11.40
N LYS A 585 25.59 5.82 12.56
CA LYS A 585 26.36 6.12 13.79
C LYS A 585 27.29 4.98 14.17
N TYR A 586 26.89 3.76 13.91
CA TYR A 586 27.59 2.54 14.33
C TYR A 586 28.44 1.94 13.20
N ALA A 587 28.69 2.71 12.13
CA ALA A 587 29.41 2.24 10.95
C ALA A 587 30.84 1.72 11.28
N GLY A 588 31.49 2.26 12.32
CA GLY A 588 32.78 1.76 12.78
C GLY A 588 32.80 0.28 13.20
N ASN A 589 31.63 -0.32 13.42
CA ASN A 589 31.49 -1.75 13.73
C ASN A 589 31.18 -2.62 12.52
N PHE A 590 30.94 -2.05 11.34
CA PHE A 590 30.53 -2.81 10.15
C PHE A 590 31.63 -3.79 9.73
N LYS A 591 31.25 -5.07 9.62
CA LYS A 591 32.12 -6.17 9.16
C LYS A 591 31.40 -7.07 8.17
N THR A 592 30.07 -7.16 8.27
CA THR A 592 29.25 -8.08 7.50
C THR A 592 29.19 -7.66 6.02
N PRO A 593 29.57 -8.55 5.06
CA PRO A 593 29.44 -8.29 3.64
C PRO A 593 28.01 -7.87 3.29
N THR A 594 27.81 -6.74 2.63
CA THR A 594 26.49 -6.11 2.47
C THR A 594 26.17 -5.73 1.02
N LEU A 595 25.04 -6.25 0.53
CA LEU A 595 24.40 -5.80 -0.71
C LEU A 595 23.39 -4.70 -0.40
N ILE A 596 23.42 -3.63 -1.18
CA ILE A 596 22.45 -2.53 -1.11
C ILE A 596 21.62 -2.51 -2.39
N ILE A 597 20.29 -2.62 -2.26
CA ILE A 597 19.33 -2.47 -3.36
C ILE A 597 18.58 -1.15 -3.15
N HIS A 598 18.61 -0.27 -4.14
CA HIS A 598 17.90 1.00 -4.08
C HIS A 598 17.34 1.42 -5.44
N SER A 599 16.36 2.33 -5.44
CA SER A 599 15.76 2.92 -6.64
C SER A 599 16.03 4.42 -6.67
N ASP A 600 16.27 4.97 -7.87
CA ASP A 600 16.65 6.39 -8.00
C ASP A 600 15.45 7.36 -7.82
N CYS A 601 14.23 6.87 -8.02
CA CYS A 601 12.99 7.61 -7.76
C CYS A 601 12.30 7.20 -6.44
N ASP A 602 13.05 6.61 -5.51
CA ASP A 602 12.55 6.35 -4.16
C ASP A 602 12.57 7.64 -3.35
N TYR A 603 11.41 8.26 -3.21
CA TYR A 603 11.25 9.49 -2.44
C TYR A 603 10.75 9.21 -1.02
N ARG A 604 10.42 7.95 -0.69
CA ARG A 604 10.06 7.49 0.65
C ARG A 604 11.30 7.27 1.51
N CYS A 605 12.23 6.44 1.04
CA CYS A 605 13.58 6.31 1.58
C CYS A 605 14.56 6.77 0.50
N PRO A 606 14.88 8.07 0.44
CA PRO A 606 15.64 8.62 -0.68
C PRO A 606 16.98 7.92 -0.89
N ILE A 607 17.39 7.79 -2.16
CA ILE A 607 18.62 7.07 -2.57
C ILE A 607 19.87 7.55 -1.83
N ALA A 608 19.87 8.80 -1.34
CA ALA A 608 20.95 9.36 -0.52
C ALA A 608 21.24 8.53 0.73
N GLU A 609 20.21 7.84 1.29
CA GLU A 609 20.38 6.92 2.42
C GLU A 609 21.25 5.72 2.04
N GLY A 610 21.01 5.16 0.84
CA GLY A 610 21.84 4.09 0.29
C GLY A 610 23.27 4.53 -0.02
N TYR A 611 23.48 5.75 -0.54
CA TYR A 611 24.83 6.28 -0.79
C TYR A 611 25.64 6.48 0.48
N GLN A 612 25.03 7.00 1.55
CA GLN A 612 25.71 7.16 2.84
C GLN A 612 26.14 5.81 3.41
N LEU A 613 25.26 4.80 3.38
CA LEU A 613 25.58 3.45 3.83
C LEU A 613 26.70 2.82 3.00
N PHE A 614 26.63 2.93 1.66
CA PHE A 614 27.63 2.39 0.76
C PHE A 614 29.01 3.02 0.99
N THR A 615 29.06 4.33 1.16
CA THR A 615 30.29 5.06 1.49
C THR A 615 30.90 4.55 2.79
N ALA A 616 30.09 4.43 3.85
CA ALA A 616 30.57 3.95 5.15
C ALA A 616 31.12 2.52 5.08
N LEU A 617 30.43 1.61 4.39
CA LEU A 617 30.90 0.24 4.18
C LEU A 617 32.24 0.20 3.43
N LYS A 618 32.43 1.04 2.41
CA LYS A 618 33.69 1.13 1.68
C LYS A 618 34.83 1.70 2.51
N GLU A 619 34.57 2.73 3.31
CA GLU A 619 35.57 3.28 4.24
C GLU A 619 35.99 2.29 5.30
N MET A 620 35.07 1.46 5.79
CA MET A 620 35.40 0.38 6.73
C MET A 620 36.04 -0.85 6.08
N GLY A 621 36.24 -0.85 4.75
CA GLY A 621 36.84 -1.97 4.02
C GLY A 621 35.95 -3.18 3.88
N VAL A 622 34.64 -3.05 4.10
CA VAL A 622 33.67 -4.14 4.01
C VAL A 622 33.36 -4.46 2.56
N ASP A 623 33.35 -5.76 2.19
CA ASP A 623 32.89 -6.19 0.88
C ASP A 623 31.42 -5.78 0.71
N SER A 624 31.17 -4.90 -0.24
CA SER A 624 29.85 -4.34 -0.46
C SER A 624 29.59 -4.04 -1.93
N ARG A 625 28.32 -4.18 -2.33
CA ARG A 625 27.82 -3.92 -3.66
C ARG A 625 26.54 -3.09 -3.55
N MET A 626 26.38 -2.11 -4.41
CA MET A 626 25.15 -1.35 -4.53
C MET A 626 24.56 -1.49 -5.93
N VAL A 627 23.27 -1.80 -6.02
CA VAL A 627 22.52 -1.90 -7.28
C VAL A 627 21.41 -0.87 -7.28
N ILE A 628 21.39 -0.01 -8.29
CA ILE A 628 20.42 1.08 -8.44
C ILE A 628 19.49 0.77 -9.59
N PHE A 629 18.20 0.76 -9.33
CA PHE A 629 17.15 0.56 -10.33
C PHE A 629 16.62 1.92 -10.80
N LYS A 630 16.83 2.23 -12.07
CA LYS A 630 16.46 3.50 -12.67
C LYS A 630 14.97 3.56 -13.00
N GLY A 631 14.33 4.67 -12.62
CA GLY A 631 12.91 4.93 -12.84
C GLY A 631 11.99 4.13 -11.93
N GLU A 632 12.54 3.41 -10.95
CA GLU A 632 11.78 2.71 -9.93
C GLU A 632 11.66 3.55 -8.66
N ASN A 633 10.60 3.30 -7.90
CA ASN A 633 10.34 3.95 -6.63
C ASN A 633 10.47 2.98 -5.44
N HIS A 634 9.91 3.35 -4.29
CA HIS A 634 9.92 2.52 -3.07
C HIS A 634 9.24 1.17 -3.24
N GLU A 635 8.35 1.01 -4.22
CA GLU A 635 7.55 -0.20 -4.44
C GLU A 635 8.22 -1.24 -5.36
N LEU A 636 9.48 -1.08 -5.74
CA LEU A 636 10.22 -1.95 -6.67
C LEU A 636 9.93 -3.45 -6.47
N SER A 637 9.99 -3.95 -5.24
CA SER A 637 9.80 -5.39 -4.95
C SER A 637 8.35 -5.86 -5.13
N ARG A 638 7.36 -4.96 -5.09
CA ARG A 638 5.92 -5.27 -5.11
C ARG A 638 5.26 -4.94 -6.45
N SER A 639 5.55 -3.76 -7.00
CA SER A 639 4.91 -3.26 -8.22
C SER A 639 5.87 -2.65 -9.25
N GLY A 640 7.19 -2.79 -9.03
CA GLY A 640 8.20 -2.37 -10.02
C GLY A 640 8.06 -3.17 -11.32
N LYS A 641 8.71 -2.69 -12.37
CA LYS A 641 8.70 -3.35 -13.68
C LYS A 641 9.10 -4.83 -13.56
N PRO A 642 8.42 -5.75 -14.24
CA PRO A 642 8.62 -7.19 -14.06
C PRO A 642 10.10 -7.64 -14.14
N GLN A 643 10.86 -7.17 -15.15
CA GLN A 643 12.28 -7.52 -15.29
C GLN A 643 13.16 -6.92 -14.18
N HIS A 644 12.78 -5.76 -13.62
CA HIS A 644 13.49 -5.18 -12.49
C HIS A 644 13.27 -6.00 -11.21
N ARG A 645 12.06 -6.50 -10.98
CA ARG A 645 11.76 -7.42 -9.86
C ARG A 645 12.56 -8.72 -9.99
N VAL A 646 12.61 -9.32 -11.19
CA VAL A 646 13.46 -10.50 -11.48
C VAL A 646 14.93 -10.19 -11.19
N ARG A 647 15.44 -9.06 -11.70
CA ARG A 647 16.84 -8.68 -11.49
C ARG A 647 17.16 -8.43 -10.02
N ARG A 648 16.26 -7.76 -9.29
CA ARG A 648 16.41 -7.49 -7.86
C ARG A 648 16.56 -8.81 -7.08
N LEU A 649 15.64 -9.75 -7.27
CA LEU A 649 15.67 -11.03 -6.56
C LEU A 649 16.92 -11.85 -6.92
N ARG A 650 17.36 -11.80 -8.16
CA ARG A 650 18.61 -12.45 -8.61
C ARG A 650 19.83 -11.87 -7.89
N GLU A 651 19.98 -10.54 -7.82
CA GLU A 651 21.11 -9.92 -7.14
C GLU A 651 21.19 -10.34 -5.67
N ILE A 652 20.05 -10.40 -4.98
CA ILE A 652 19.99 -10.81 -3.57
C ILE A 652 20.35 -12.29 -3.44
N SER A 653 19.79 -13.15 -4.29
CA SER A 653 20.01 -14.59 -4.23
C SER A 653 21.44 -14.97 -4.57
N ASP A 654 22.05 -14.33 -5.59
CA ASP A 654 23.46 -14.53 -5.95
C ASP A 654 24.39 -14.06 -4.81
N TRP A 655 24.04 -12.96 -4.13
CA TRP A 655 24.77 -12.46 -2.96
C TRP A 655 24.72 -13.47 -1.82
N PHE A 656 23.55 -14.00 -1.50
CA PHE A 656 23.42 -15.03 -0.46
C PHE A 656 24.19 -16.29 -0.84
N ALA A 657 24.03 -16.79 -2.08
CA ALA A 657 24.76 -17.98 -2.54
C ALA A 657 26.28 -17.84 -2.41
N LYS A 658 26.83 -16.63 -2.68
CA LYS A 658 28.26 -16.34 -2.54
C LYS A 658 28.78 -16.55 -1.11
N TYR A 659 28.01 -16.15 -0.10
CA TYR A 659 28.45 -16.15 1.30
C TYR A 659 27.92 -17.32 2.13
N THR A 660 26.94 -18.05 1.62
CA THR A 660 26.40 -19.25 2.26
C THR A 660 26.85 -20.55 1.60
N ALA A 661 27.73 -20.49 0.60
CA ALA A 661 28.34 -21.68 0.01
C ALA A 661 29.06 -22.53 1.08
N GLU A 662 29.06 -23.85 0.90
CA GLU A 662 29.89 -24.74 1.73
C GLU A 662 31.36 -24.43 1.45
N ALA A 663 32.16 -24.34 2.56
CA ALA A 663 33.61 -24.08 2.49
C ALA A 663 34.36 -25.31 1.96
#